data_be339074f4d2d0e161e7d8ad197fe86c
#
_entry.id   be339074f4d2d0e161e7d8ad197fe86c
#
_cell.length_a   1.000
_cell.length_b   1.000
_cell.length_c   1.000
_cell.angle_alpha   90.00
_cell.angle_beta   90.00
_cell.angle_gamma   90.00
#
_symmetry.space_group_name_H-M   'P 1'
#
loop_
_entity.id
_entity.type
_entity.pdbx_description
1 polymer ?
#
loop_
_entity_poly.entity_id
_entity_poly.type
_entity_poly.pdbx_seq_one_letter_code
_entity_poly.pdbx_strand_id
1 'polypeptide(L)'
;MTTKQWQFWIDRGGTFTDIVALDPLGNLHMHKLLSENPEQYPDAAIAGIRFFLNTPEPKPIPVEQIQSVKMGTTVATNALLERKGQAVAFVTNQGFKDALEIGYQNRPDIFALEIATPKPLYQTSIEISGRLDGSGQEIEALELNAIHEQLLALKQQGYQAIAIVLLHAYLNPSHEQSVAQLAKQIGFAQISTSSHTSALVKYIARGRTTVVDAYLSPILRNYVQQVAAALPNVDLQFMQSHGGLTSAEVFQGKDAILSGPAGGIVGAVKTAEHAGFKHIIGFDMGGTSTDVSHYAGQYERSFETEVAGVQMRVPMLGIHTVAAGGGSIVKTHHGELQVGPESAGANPGPASYRRGGPLTVTDCNVLLGRLQPKFFPHVFGVNANQPLDLEGVKTQFKRLANTLNLAPEVIAEGALKIAVENMANAVQKISTQRGYDLKDYTLVSFGGAGGQHACAVAVKLGIHQILLHPYSGVLSAYGMGLAQKSIIETQSYAVKLSALATLAKQVQLQTEQACSKLTDQDEVVAEVTTTLYLQYQGSDTILELCLTQPLNDPQTPESLTKSLTESFHQQHRQQFGFVQPNVEIMINSISVEASSASHAVHNTPIQTKQKGLSTDTVPMFANGQWQQAKVYQREELSPQQSLVGPALILEP
;
A
#
# COMPACT_ATOMS: atom_id res chain seq x y z
N MET A 1 -0.75 31.46 23.16
CA MET A 1 -0.96 31.36 21.71
C MET A 1 0.12 30.40 21.21
N THR A 2 -0.19 29.17 20.94
CA THR A 2 0.74 28.24 20.29
C THR A 2 1.03 28.78 18.90
N THR A 3 2.27 29.12 18.63
CA THR A 3 2.73 29.49 17.29
C THR A 3 2.43 28.34 16.36
N LYS A 4 1.60 28.58 15.35
CA LYS A 4 1.36 27.56 14.32
C LYS A 4 2.69 27.23 13.66
N GLN A 5 2.96 25.95 13.46
CA GLN A 5 4.20 25.40 12.92
C GLN A 5 3.90 24.69 11.61
N TRP A 6 4.92 24.40 10.82
CA TRP A 6 4.81 23.60 9.60
C TRP A 6 4.50 22.14 9.89
N GLN A 7 3.69 21.51 9.04
CA GLN A 7 3.55 20.06 8.96
C GLN A 7 3.97 19.60 7.56
N PHE A 8 4.70 18.50 7.49
CA PHE A 8 5.13 17.91 6.23
C PHE A 8 4.58 16.50 6.07
N TRP A 9 3.97 16.23 4.92
CA TRP A 9 3.39 14.96 4.56
C TRP A 9 4.11 14.45 3.32
N ILE A 10 4.82 13.33 3.43
CA ILE A 10 5.83 12.93 2.46
C ILE A 10 5.59 11.50 2.01
N ASP A 11 5.39 11.28 0.72
CA ASP A 11 5.45 9.97 0.09
C ASP A 11 6.77 9.80 -0.64
N ARG A 12 7.70 9.06 -0.02
CA ARG A 12 8.98 8.72 -0.64
C ARG A 12 8.81 7.48 -1.50
N GLY A 13 8.44 7.68 -2.77
CA GLY A 13 8.34 6.63 -3.77
C GLY A 13 9.71 6.16 -4.30
N GLY A 14 9.69 5.18 -5.21
CA GLY A 14 10.92 4.66 -5.83
C GLY A 14 11.58 5.64 -6.81
N THR A 15 10.81 6.45 -7.52
CA THR A 15 11.32 7.41 -8.53
C THR A 15 11.20 8.85 -8.08
N PHE A 16 10.03 9.22 -7.56
CA PHE A 16 9.73 10.57 -7.09
C PHE A 16 9.32 10.54 -5.62
N THR A 17 9.67 11.60 -4.93
CA THR A 17 9.19 11.93 -3.59
C THR A 17 8.22 13.08 -3.70
N ASP A 18 6.99 12.84 -3.27
CA ASP A 18 5.90 13.81 -3.24
C ASP A 18 5.79 14.40 -1.83
N ILE A 19 5.74 15.73 -1.75
CA ILE A 19 5.65 16.45 -0.48
C ILE A 19 4.47 17.41 -0.51
N VAL A 20 3.62 17.29 0.48
CA VAL A 20 2.58 18.26 0.81
C VAL A 20 2.97 18.93 2.12
N ALA A 21 3.07 20.25 2.13
CA ALA A 21 3.41 21.04 3.30
C ALA A 21 2.24 21.93 3.71
N LEU A 22 1.85 21.86 4.98
CA LEU A 22 0.89 22.77 5.59
C LEU A 22 1.67 23.89 6.30
N ASP A 23 1.51 25.12 5.83
CA ASP A 23 2.20 26.27 6.41
C ASP A 23 1.55 26.75 7.73
N PRO A 24 2.21 27.61 8.52
CA PRO A 24 1.65 28.17 9.76
C PRO A 24 0.35 28.98 9.58
N LEU A 25 0.03 29.39 8.34
CA LEU A 25 -1.20 30.12 8.02
C LEU A 25 -2.36 29.18 7.65
N GLY A 26 -2.08 27.89 7.46
CA GLY A 26 -3.05 26.87 7.07
C GLY A 26 -3.17 26.66 5.56
N ASN A 27 -2.22 27.18 4.76
CA ASN A 27 -2.19 26.93 3.33
C ASN A 27 -1.41 25.65 3.02
N LEU A 28 -1.88 24.93 2.00
CA LEU A 28 -1.20 23.73 1.50
C LEU A 28 -0.32 24.09 0.30
N HIS A 29 0.88 23.55 0.32
CA HIS A 29 1.88 23.68 -0.73
C HIS A 29 2.32 22.30 -1.18
N MET A 30 2.70 22.17 -2.46
CA MET A 30 3.18 20.92 -3.03
C MET A 30 4.59 21.07 -3.57
N HIS A 31 5.38 20.03 -3.44
CA HIS A 31 6.67 19.92 -4.10
C HIS A 31 6.95 18.47 -4.49
N LYS A 32 7.56 18.29 -5.65
CA LYS A 32 7.91 16.97 -6.20
C LYS A 32 9.36 16.96 -6.63
N LEU A 33 10.12 15.97 -6.16
CA LEU A 33 11.54 15.84 -6.49
C LEU A 33 11.90 14.36 -6.72
N LEU A 34 13.04 14.11 -7.34
CA LEU A 34 13.54 12.74 -7.52
C LEU A 34 13.86 12.13 -6.15
N SER A 35 13.51 10.87 -5.93
CA SER A 35 13.82 10.17 -4.69
C SER A 35 15.32 9.95 -4.48
N GLU A 36 16.06 9.81 -5.58
CA GLU A 36 17.50 9.65 -5.59
C GLU A 36 18.15 10.67 -6.52
N ASN A 37 18.94 11.58 -5.94
CA ASN A 37 19.73 12.57 -6.66
C ASN A 37 20.97 12.94 -5.83
N PRO A 38 21.93 12.01 -5.68
CA PRO A 38 23.07 12.16 -4.78
C PRO A 38 24.00 13.34 -5.12
N GLU A 39 23.91 13.86 -6.35
CA GLU A 39 24.66 15.07 -6.75
C GLU A 39 24.10 16.36 -6.16
N GLN A 40 22.83 16.36 -5.75
CA GLN A 40 22.15 17.55 -5.25
C GLN A 40 21.76 17.43 -3.76
N TYR A 41 21.40 16.26 -3.30
CA TYR A 41 20.99 16.01 -1.91
C TYR A 41 21.15 14.53 -1.53
N PRO A 42 21.43 14.24 -0.24
CA PRO A 42 21.55 12.87 0.26
C PRO A 42 20.18 12.19 0.50
N ASP A 43 19.14 12.97 0.80
CA ASP A 43 17.78 12.49 1.05
C ASP A 43 16.73 13.47 0.52
N ALA A 44 15.76 12.95 -0.22
CA ALA A 44 14.73 13.75 -0.87
C ALA A 44 13.73 14.38 0.10
N ALA A 45 13.38 13.67 1.19
CA ALA A 45 12.45 14.20 2.19
C ALA A 45 13.06 15.42 2.90
N ILE A 46 14.31 15.30 3.31
CA ILE A 46 15.05 16.39 3.95
C ILE A 46 15.26 17.56 2.99
N ALA A 47 15.60 17.27 1.72
CA ALA A 47 15.75 18.31 0.70
C ALA A 47 14.45 19.12 0.47
N GLY A 48 13.31 18.44 0.43
CA GLY A 48 12.02 19.09 0.29
C GLY A 48 11.61 19.91 1.52
N ILE A 49 11.89 19.45 2.73
CA ILE A 49 11.68 20.25 3.96
C ILE A 49 12.54 21.52 3.91
N ARG A 50 13.82 21.40 3.52
CA ARG A 50 14.72 22.57 3.35
C ARG A 50 14.23 23.56 2.31
N PHE A 51 13.65 23.07 1.22
CA PHE A 51 13.05 23.90 0.18
C PHE A 51 11.95 24.81 0.75
N PHE A 52 10.99 24.26 1.49
CA PHE A 52 9.88 25.05 2.06
C PHE A 52 10.34 26.00 3.17
N LEU A 53 11.31 25.59 3.98
CA LEU A 53 11.86 26.42 5.06
C LEU A 53 12.91 27.43 4.56
N ASN A 54 13.25 27.42 3.27
CA ASN A 54 14.29 28.27 2.66
C ASN A 54 15.65 28.16 3.41
N THR A 55 16.04 26.93 3.75
CA THR A 55 17.27 26.63 4.49
C THR A 55 18.20 25.70 3.70
N PRO A 56 18.86 26.21 2.62
CA PRO A 56 19.79 25.38 1.85
C PRO A 56 21.00 24.97 2.69
N GLU A 57 21.59 23.82 2.36
CA GLU A 57 22.84 23.38 3.00
C GLU A 57 23.96 24.43 2.88
N PRO A 58 24.84 24.56 3.85
CA PRO A 58 24.97 23.75 5.09
C PRO A 58 24.18 24.29 6.31
N LYS A 59 23.19 25.17 6.13
CA LYS A 59 22.44 25.76 7.25
C LYS A 59 21.67 24.68 8.01
N PRO A 60 21.60 24.74 9.36
CA PRO A 60 20.78 23.84 10.15
C PRO A 60 19.29 24.05 9.83
N ILE A 61 18.50 22.97 9.89
CA ILE A 61 17.04 23.04 9.75
C ILE A 61 16.47 23.65 11.02
N PRO A 62 15.59 24.67 10.94
CA PRO A 62 14.93 25.27 12.10
C PRO A 62 13.81 24.35 12.60
N VAL A 63 14.17 23.27 13.30
CA VAL A 63 13.26 22.21 13.76
C VAL A 63 12.14 22.72 14.67
N GLU A 64 12.36 23.83 15.37
CA GLU A 64 11.37 24.52 16.19
C GLU A 64 10.20 25.10 15.38
N GLN A 65 10.34 25.23 14.08
CA GLN A 65 9.26 25.65 13.17
C GLN A 65 8.45 24.44 12.64
N ILE A 66 8.84 23.22 12.96
CA ILE A 66 8.20 22.00 12.46
C ILE A 66 7.40 21.37 13.61
N GLN A 67 6.11 21.16 13.39
CA GLN A 67 5.23 20.46 14.32
C GLN A 67 5.37 18.94 14.17
N SER A 68 5.25 18.43 12.94
CA SER A 68 5.29 17.00 12.66
C SER A 68 5.71 16.71 11.21
N VAL A 69 6.25 15.53 11.01
CA VAL A 69 6.54 14.97 9.70
C VAL A 69 5.90 13.58 9.61
N LYS A 70 4.96 13.41 8.66
CA LYS A 70 4.28 12.13 8.39
C LYS A 70 4.81 11.57 7.08
N MET A 71 5.33 10.35 7.10
CA MET A 71 6.05 9.78 5.95
C MET A 71 5.55 8.39 5.58
N GLY A 72 5.42 8.15 4.25
CA GLY A 72 5.49 6.83 3.66
C GLY A 72 6.86 6.60 3.04
N THR A 73 7.30 5.36 2.96
CA THR A 73 8.60 5.03 2.38
C THR A 73 8.58 3.70 1.65
N THR A 74 9.21 3.65 0.48
CA THR A 74 9.41 2.43 -0.30
C THR A 74 10.71 1.70 0.05
N VAL A 75 11.46 2.14 1.07
CA VAL A 75 12.76 1.55 1.45
C VAL A 75 12.64 0.05 1.71
N ALA A 76 11.66 -0.36 2.52
CA ALA A 76 11.43 -1.78 2.83
C ALA A 76 10.96 -2.56 1.59
N THR A 77 10.02 -2.02 0.82
CA THR A 77 9.50 -2.65 -0.40
C THR A 77 10.61 -2.83 -1.45
N ASN A 78 11.44 -1.80 -1.66
CA ASN A 78 12.57 -1.88 -2.60
C ASN A 78 13.62 -2.88 -2.14
N ALA A 79 13.98 -2.89 -0.84
CA ALA A 79 14.91 -3.87 -0.28
C ALA A 79 14.40 -5.30 -0.46
N LEU A 80 13.09 -5.53 -0.37
CA LEU A 80 12.48 -6.84 -0.61
C LEU A 80 12.52 -7.22 -2.10
N LEU A 81 12.16 -6.31 -3.00
CA LEU A 81 12.16 -6.50 -4.46
C LEU A 81 13.57 -6.80 -4.98
N GLU A 82 14.56 -6.03 -4.53
CA GLU A 82 15.95 -6.13 -4.96
C GLU A 82 16.76 -7.20 -4.21
N ARG A 83 16.13 -7.88 -3.22
CA ARG A 83 16.79 -8.87 -2.37
C ARG A 83 18.03 -8.32 -1.64
N LYS A 84 17.96 -7.07 -1.20
CA LYS A 84 19.03 -6.34 -0.51
C LYS A 84 18.77 -6.15 0.99
N GLY A 85 18.17 -7.13 1.66
CA GLY A 85 17.92 -7.11 3.10
C GLY A 85 19.13 -7.56 3.94
N GLN A 86 18.95 -7.52 5.26
CA GLN A 86 19.95 -8.01 6.21
C GLN A 86 20.08 -9.54 6.15
N ALA A 87 21.29 -10.07 6.29
CA ALA A 87 21.49 -11.51 6.44
C ALA A 87 20.81 -12.02 7.73
N VAL A 88 19.92 -13.02 7.58
CA VAL A 88 19.09 -13.56 8.67
C VAL A 88 19.44 -15.03 8.92
N ALA A 89 19.57 -15.41 10.20
CA ALA A 89 19.58 -16.80 10.64
C ALA A 89 18.17 -17.17 11.17
N PHE A 90 17.63 -18.29 10.70
CA PHE A 90 16.34 -18.83 11.10
C PHE A 90 16.51 -19.82 12.25
N VAL A 91 15.77 -19.63 13.34
CA VAL A 91 15.80 -20.45 14.55
C VAL A 91 14.45 -21.11 14.73
N THR A 92 14.44 -22.45 14.80
CA THR A 92 13.20 -23.22 14.90
C THR A 92 13.35 -24.48 15.75
N ASN A 93 12.24 -25.17 16.05
CA ASN A 93 12.27 -26.46 16.73
C ASN A 93 12.89 -27.56 15.86
N GLN A 94 13.43 -28.59 16.50
CA GLN A 94 13.95 -29.80 15.85
C GLN A 94 12.89 -30.43 14.93
N GLY A 95 13.31 -30.79 13.69
CA GLY A 95 12.46 -31.35 12.62
C GLY A 95 11.75 -30.32 11.76
N PHE A 96 12.01 -28.99 11.92
CA PHE A 96 11.30 -27.92 11.20
C PHE A 96 12.21 -26.97 10.41
N LYS A 97 13.51 -27.26 10.27
CA LYS A 97 14.45 -26.38 9.56
C LYS A 97 14.07 -26.11 8.11
N ASP A 98 13.46 -27.09 7.45
CA ASP A 98 13.09 -27.04 6.02
C ASP A 98 11.64 -26.57 5.82
N ALA A 99 10.89 -26.33 6.91
CA ALA A 99 9.45 -26.07 6.85
C ALA A 99 9.09 -24.83 6.02
N LEU A 100 9.86 -23.74 6.13
CA LEU A 100 9.61 -22.52 5.36
C LEU A 100 10.02 -22.63 3.89
N GLU A 101 11.00 -23.48 3.57
CA GLU A 101 11.43 -23.78 2.21
C GLU A 101 10.38 -24.66 1.50
N ILE A 102 9.91 -25.73 2.17
CA ILE A 102 8.83 -26.59 1.68
C ILE A 102 7.56 -25.75 1.49
N GLY A 103 7.23 -24.90 2.46
CA GLY A 103 6.07 -24.00 2.41
C GLY A 103 4.75 -24.74 2.24
N TYR A 104 3.86 -24.18 1.45
CA TYR A 104 2.55 -24.78 1.11
C TYR A 104 2.59 -25.60 -0.17
N GLN A 105 3.74 -25.74 -0.81
CA GLN A 105 3.93 -26.44 -2.09
C GLN A 105 3.05 -25.88 -3.23
N ASN A 106 2.76 -24.61 -3.19
CA ASN A 106 2.02 -23.93 -4.25
C ASN A 106 2.82 -23.97 -5.55
N ARG A 107 2.16 -24.32 -6.64
CA ARG A 107 2.74 -24.34 -7.99
C ARG A 107 2.22 -23.12 -8.76
N PRO A 108 3.07 -22.15 -9.12
CA PRO A 108 2.66 -21.03 -9.97
C PRO A 108 2.12 -21.48 -11.32
N ASP A 109 2.73 -22.52 -11.88
CA ASP A 109 2.27 -23.22 -13.08
C ASP A 109 2.07 -24.72 -12.75
N ILE A 110 0.79 -25.17 -12.83
CA ILE A 110 0.39 -26.55 -12.50
C ILE A 110 1.03 -27.56 -13.45
N PHE A 111 1.32 -27.15 -14.69
CA PHE A 111 1.86 -28.01 -15.75
C PHE A 111 3.38 -27.88 -15.93
N ALA A 112 4.05 -27.04 -15.15
CA ALA A 112 5.49 -26.92 -15.22
C ALA A 112 6.18 -28.25 -14.87
N LEU A 113 7.10 -28.69 -15.74
CA LEU A 113 7.94 -29.87 -15.50
C LEU A 113 8.99 -29.62 -14.41
N GLU A 114 9.48 -28.39 -14.33
CA GLU A 114 10.40 -27.94 -13.30
C GLU A 114 9.70 -26.89 -12.43
N ILE A 115 9.64 -27.17 -11.12
CA ILE A 115 8.98 -26.29 -10.15
C ILE A 115 10.05 -25.40 -9.52
N ALA A 116 10.08 -24.12 -9.92
CA ALA A 116 10.91 -23.11 -9.28
C ALA A 116 10.23 -22.63 -7.98
N THR A 117 10.78 -23.00 -6.83
CA THR A 117 10.37 -22.44 -5.54
C THR A 117 11.15 -21.16 -5.24
N PRO A 118 10.50 -20.07 -4.79
CA PRO A 118 11.21 -18.87 -4.37
C PRO A 118 12.19 -19.21 -3.23
N LYS A 119 13.45 -18.78 -3.36
CA LYS A 119 14.44 -18.95 -2.29
C LYS A 119 13.98 -18.21 -1.03
N PRO A 120 14.12 -18.83 0.17
CA PRO A 120 13.84 -18.16 1.43
C PRO A 120 14.74 -16.92 1.61
N LEU A 121 14.31 -15.98 2.46
CA LEU A 121 15.07 -14.76 2.75
C LEU A 121 16.18 -14.98 3.79
N TYR A 122 16.14 -16.07 4.56
CA TYR A 122 17.22 -16.42 5.47
C TYR A 122 18.34 -17.18 4.74
N GLN A 123 19.56 -17.07 5.25
CA GLN A 123 20.76 -17.70 4.66
C GLN A 123 21.15 -19.01 5.37
N THR A 124 20.78 -19.15 6.63
CA THR A 124 21.04 -20.36 7.42
C THR A 124 19.90 -20.63 8.39
N SER A 125 19.78 -21.88 8.82
CA SER A 125 18.80 -22.30 9.82
C SER A 125 19.46 -23.16 10.89
N ILE A 126 19.01 -23.00 12.16
CA ILE A 126 19.37 -23.86 13.27
C ILE A 126 18.11 -24.44 13.91
N GLU A 127 18.25 -25.65 14.43
CA GLU A 127 17.21 -26.33 15.17
C GLU A 127 17.57 -26.34 16.65
N ILE A 128 16.60 -26.04 17.50
CA ILE A 128 16.74 -26.02 18.95
C ILE A 128 15.79 -27.01 19.63
N SER A 129 16.16 -27.47 20.83
CA SER A 129 15.29 -28.25 21.72
C SER A 129 14.09 -27.44 22.22
N GLY A 130 13.17 -28.11 22.87
CA GLY A 130 11.97 -27.53 23.47
C GLY A 130 10.76 -27.64 22.59
N ARG A 131 9.63 -28.03 23.17
CA ARG A 131 8.36 -28.24 22.47
C ARG A 131 7.17 -27.87 23.35
N LEU A 132 6.22 -27.14 22.73
CA LEU A 132 4.89 -26.93 23.29
C LEU A 132 3.89 -27.81 22.52
N ASP A 133 2.82 -28.26 23.20
CA ASP A 133 1.69 -28.94 22.57
C ASP A 133 0.67 -27.96 21.99
N GLY A 134 -0.40 -28.50 21.37
CA GLY A 134 -1.48 -27.72 20.76
C GLY A 134 -2.34 -26.91 21.75
N SER A 135 -2.15 -27.10 23.06
CA SER A 135 -2.76 -26.29 24.12
C SER A 135 -1.81 -25.22 24.70
N GLY A 136 -0.56 -25.19 24.22
CA GLY A 136 0.47 -24.28 24.72
C GLY A 136 1.17 -24.77 25.98
N GLN A 137 1.00 -26.03 26.38
CA GLN A 137 1.71 -26.65 27.51
C GLN A 137 3.07 -27.16 27.07
N GLU A 138 4.07 -27.03 27.95
CA GLU A 138 5.42 -27.52 27.71
C GLU A 138 5.45 -29.04 27.82
N ILE A 139 5.88 -29.72 26.74
CA ILE A 139 6.11 -31.17 26.71
C ILE A 139 7.59 -31.52 26.64
N GLU A 140 8.44 -30.55 26.25
CA GLU A 140 9.89 -30.65 26.25
C GLU A 140 10.49 -29.29 26.58
N ALA A 141 11.39 -29.24 27.56
CA ALA A 141 12.05 -28.02 28.01
C ALA A 141 13.16 -27.55 27.03
N LEU A 142 13.47 -26.25 27.06
CA LEU A 142 14.59 -25.69 26.33
C LEU A 142 15.93 -26.07 26.99
N GLU A 143 16.87 -26.55 26.20
CA GLU A 143 18.26 -26.74 26.62
C GLU A 143 19.08 -25.44 26.46
N LEU A 144 18.85 -24.47 27.35
CA LEU A 144 19.37 -23.10 27.23
C LEU A 144 20.87 -23.01 26.97
N ASN A 145 21.70 -23.91 27.57
CA ASN A 145 23.16 -23.91 27.36
C ASN A 145 23.53 -24.27 25.91
N ALA A 146 22.91 -25.32 25.37
CA ALA A 146 23.15 -25.74 23.98
C ALA A 146 22.66 -24.66 22.99
N ILE A 147 21.51 -24.04 23.27
CA ILE A 147 20.97 -22.93 22.47
C ILE A 147 21.90 -21.72 22.52
N HIS A 148 22.46 -21.39 23.69
CA HIS A 148 23.43 -20.30 23.82
C HIS A 148 24.68 -20.53 22.94
N GLU A 149 25.25 -21.73 22.95
CA GLU A 149 26.40 -22.07 22.10
C GLU A 149 26.07 -21.97 20.61
N GLN A 150 24.92 -22.47 20.20
CA GLN A 150 24.47 -22.38 18.80
C GLN A 150 24.28 -20.92 18.36
N LEU A 151 23.64 -20.08 19.19
CA LEU A 151 23.45 -18.65 18.90
C LEU A 151 24.78 -17.91 18.86
N LEU A 152 25.72 -18.23 19.79
CA LEU A 152 27.07 -17.64 19.81
C LEU A 152 27.82 -18.00 18.52
N ALA A 153 27.73 -19.23 18.04
CA ALA A 153 28.34 -19.66 16.78
C ALA A 153 27.77 -18.87 15.58
N LEU A 154 26.46 -18.63 15.51
CA LEU A 154 25.85 -17.77 14.49
C LEU A 154 26.39 -16.33 14.55
N LYS A 155 26.52 -15.78 15.75
CA LYS A 155 27.08 -14.43 15.95
C LYS A 155 28.53 -14.34 15.49
N GLN A 156 29.35 -15.36 15.77
CA GLN A 156 30.74 -15.46 15.30
C GLN A 156 30.86 -15.60 13.78
N GLN A 157 29.87 -16.23 13.12
CA GLN A 157 29.75 -16.30 11.65
C GLN A 157 29.34 -14.96 11.02
N GLY A 158 29.04 -13.93 11.81
CA GLY A 158 28.72 -12.58 11.34
C GLY A 158 27.23 -12.25 11.26
N TYR A 159 26.34 -13.18 11.62
CA TYR A 159 24.91 -12.89 11.62
C TYR A 159 24.56 -11.84 12.68
N GLN A 160 23.83 -10.80 12.26
CA GLN A 160 23.35 -9.72 13.13
C GLN A 160 21.85 -9.77 13.36
N ALA A 161 21.11 -10.50 12.51
CA ALA A 161 19.66 -10.64 12.57
C ALA A 161 19.25 -12.11 12.71
N ILE A 162 18.29 -12.37 13.59
CA ILE A 162 17.69 -13.70 13.76
C ILE A 162 16.16 -13.61 13.73
N ALA A 163 15.55 -14.65 13.15
CA ALA A 163 14.12 -14.90 13.16
C ALA A 163 13.85 -16.16 13.98
N ILE A 164 13.16 -16.02 15.11
CA ILE A 164 12.83 -17.12 16.03
C ILE A 164 11.36 -17.51 15.80
N VAL A 165 11.14 -18.76 15.39
CA VAL A 165 9.80 -19.27 15.06
C VAL A 165 9.63 -20.65 15.68
N LEU A 166 8.92 -20.71 16.79
CA LEU A 166 8.67 -21.95 17.51
C LEU A 166 7.21 -22.39 17.41
N LEU A 167 7.00 -23.70 17.50
CA LEU A 167 5.65 -24.27 17.46
C LEU A 167 4.83 -23.75 18.63
N HIS A 168 3.55 -23.44 18.32
CA HIS A 168 2.55 -22.97 19.29
C HIS A 168 2.91 -21.70 20.07
N ALA A 169 3.97 -20.95 19.67
CA ALA A 169 4.37 -19.70 20.29
C ALA A 169 3.28 -18.62 20.25
N TYR A 170 2.29 -18.73 19.35
CA TYR A 170 1.11 -17.85 19.31
C TYR A 170 0.16 -18.07 20.51
N LEU A 171 0.21 -19.24 21.18
CA LEU A 171 -0.54 -19.55 22.40
C LEU A 171 0.29 -19.24 23.66
N ASN A 172 1.57 -19.65 23.64
CA ASN A 172 2.49 -19.47 24.76
C ASN A 172 3.85 -18.99 24.24
N PRO A 173 4.19 -17.70 24.40
CA PRO A 173 5.42 -17.12 23.87
C PRO A 173 6.69 -17.41 24.70
N SER A 174 6.59 -18.12 25.83
CA SER A 174 7.66 -18.26 26.83
C SER A 174 8.96 -18.81 26.26
N HIS A 175 8.91 -19.82 25.38
CA HIS A 175 10.09 -20.39 24.74
C HIS A 175 10.77 -19.36 23.81
N GLU A 176 10.01 -18.67 22.96
CA GLU A 176 10.58 -17.63 22.09
C GLU A 176 11.16 -16.47 22.89
N GLN A 177 10.51 -16.06 23.97
CA GLN A 177 11.01 -15.00 24.86
C GLN A 177 12.34 -15.39 25.51
N SER A 178 12.48 -16.63 25.98
CA SER A 178 13.71 -17.15 26.57
C SER A 178 14.87 -17.16 25.56
N VAL A 179 14.62 -17.63 24.33
CA VAL A 179 15.62 -17.63 23.25
C VAL A 179 15.97 -16.21 22.83
N ALA A 180 14.99 -15.31 22.73
CA ALA A 180 15.20 -13.91 22.40
C ALA A 180 16.04 -13.18 23.47
N GLN A 181 15.83 -13.50 24.74
CA GLN A 181 16.64 -12.94 25.82
C GLN A 181 18.10 -13.40 25.75
N LEU A 182 18.38 -14.68 25.46
CA LEU A 182 19.73 -15.19 25.20
C LEU A 182 20.37 -14.47 24.01
N ALA A 183 19.64 -14.34 22.91
CA ALA A 183 20.12 -13.64 21.72
C ALA A 183 20.47 -12.16 22.00
N LYS A 184 19.66 -11.50 22.83
CA LYS A 184 19.92 -10.12 23.28
C LYS A 184 21.19 -10.03 24.12
N GLN A 185 21.44 -10.99 25.02
CA GLN A 185 22.66 -11.06 25.85
C GLN A 185 23.92 -11.30 24.98
N ILE A 186 23.80 -12.11 23.92
CA ILE A 186 24.88 -12.36 22.94
C ILE A 186 25.16 -11.13 22.07
N GLY A 187 24.18 -10.21 21.95
CA GLY A 187 24.34 -8.95 21.24
C GLY A 187 23.88 -8.99 19.77
N PHE A 188 22.87 -9.77 19.41
CA PHE A 188 22.23 -9.65 18.11
C PHE A 188 21.55 -8.28 17.97
N ALA A 189 21.74 -7.63 16.82
CA ALA A 189 21.19 -6.29 16.56
C ALA A 189 19.69 -6.31 16.19
N GLN A 190 19.23 -7.41 15.57
CA GLN A 190 17.83 -7.63 15.25
C GLN A 190 17.39 -9.00 15.73
N ILE A 191 16.31 -9.03 16.50
CA ILE A 191 15.69 -10.24 17.03
C ILE A 191 14.20 -10.13 16.76
N SER A 192 13.69 -10.96 15.83
CA SER A 192 12.27 -11.04 15.53
C SER A 192 11.73 -12.37 16.03
N THR A 193 10.69 -12.33 16.88
CA THR A 193 9.99 -13.51 17.39
C THR A 193 8.64 -13.65 16.72
N SER A 194 8.22 -14.87 16.41
CA SER A 194 6.96 -15.10 15.70
C SER A 194 5.73 -14.74 16.54
N SER A 195 5.81 -14.91 17.84
CA SER A 195 4.76 -14.52 18.79
C SER A 195 4.52 -13.01 18.86
N HIS A 196 5.55 -12.19 18.60
CA HIS A 196 5.44 -10.73 18.56
C HIS A 196 5.10 -10.22 17.16
N THR A 197 5.69 -10.83 16.12
CA THR A 197 5.55 -10.35 14.73
C THR A 197 4.18 -10.69 14.15
N SER A 198 3.65 -11.89 14.43
CA SER A 198 2.37 -12.37 13.91
C SER A 198 1.83 -13.50 14.79
N ALA A 199 1.07 -13.19 15.84
CA ALA A 199 0.53 -14.16 16.80
C ALA A 199 -0.62 -15.02 16.22
N LEU A 200 -0.41 -15.61 15.03
CA LEU A 200 -1.42 -16.34 14.29
C LEU A 200 -1.04 -17.82 14.10
N VAL A 201 -2.04 -18.69 13.98
CA VAL A 201 -1.88 -20.16 14.05
C VAL A 201 -1.02 -20.78 12.95
N LYS A 202 -1.08 -20.30 11.72
CA LYS A 202 -0.41 -20.91 10.55
C LYS A 202 1.12 -20.75 10.64
N TYR A 203 1.85 -21.83 10.97
CA TYR A 203 3.29 -21.83 11.20
C TYR A 203 4.09 -21.25 10.03
N ILE A 204 3.83 -21.69 8.80
CA ILE A 204 4.57 -21.24 7.60
C ILE A 204 4.40 -19.73 7.37
N ALA A 205 3.15 -19.24 7.40
CA ALA A 205 2.86 -17.83 7.19
C ALA A 205 3.47 -16.96 8.31
N ARG A 206 3.33 -17.38 9.58
CA ARG A 206 3.95 -16.73 10.74
C ARG A 206 5.46 -16.69 10.61
N GLY A 207 6.08 -17.81 10.24
CA GLY A 207 7.53 -17.91 10.08
C GLY A 207 8.06 -17.03 8.96
N ARG A 208 7.42 -17.03 7.78
CA ARG A 208 7.79 -16.16 6.66
C ARG A 208 7.71 -14.69 7.05
N THR A 209 6.64 -14.28 7.74
CA THR A 209 6.47 -12.90 8.22
C THR A 209 7.58 -12.51 9.20
N THR A 210 7.96 -13.41 10.12
CA THR A 210 9.04 -13.17 11.08
C THR A 210 10.41 -13.02 10.39
N VAL A 211 10.67 -13.83 9.36
CA VAL A 211 11.87 -13.71 8.54
C VAL A 211 11.87 -12.39 7.76
N VAL A 212 10.74 -11.97 7.18
CA VAL A 212 10.61 -10.66 6.52
C VAL A 212 10.91 -9.52 7.47
N ASP A 213 10.37 -9.57 8.68
CA ASP A 213 10.65 -8.55 9.70
C ASP A 213 12.13 -8.49 10.07
N ALA A 214 12.77 -9.64 10.36
CA ALA A 214 14.19 -9.71 10.64
C ALA A 214 15.06 -9.21 9.48
N TYR A 215 14.61 -9.43 8.25
CA TYR A 215 15.30 -9.06 7.01
C TYR A 215 15.23 -7.56 6.71
N LEU A 216 14.07 -6.91 6.96
CA LEU A 216 13.80 -5.53 6.57
C LEU A 216 14.01 -4.51 7.70
N SER A 217 13.75 -4.88 8.96
CA SER A 217 13.79 -3.93 10.09
C SER A 217 15.14 -3.24 10.28
N PRO A 218 16.30 -3.87 10.07
CA PRO A 218 17.57 -3.17 10.20
C PRO A 218 17.75 -2.05 9.17
N ILE A 219 17.38 -2.30 7.92
CA ILE A 219 17.49 -1.32 6.83
C ILE A 219 16.54 -0.15 7.07
N LEU A 220 15.30 -0.48 7.43
CA LEU A 220 14.30 0.54 7.75
C LEU A 220 14.73 1.41 8.93
N ARG A 221 15.24 0.79 10.00
CA ARG A 221 15.73 1.50 11.18
C ARG A 221 16.86 2.46 10.85
N ASN A 222 17.81 2.04 10.00
CA ASN A 222 18.90 2.92 9.55
C ASN A 222 18.34 4.15 8.83
N TYR A 223 17.38 3.96 7.95
CA TYR A 223 16.73 5.08 7.26
C TYR A 223 15.98 6.01 8.22
N VAL A 224 15.16 5.44 9.11
CA VAL A 224 14.44 6.21 10.15
C VAL A 224 15.40 7.01 11.02
N GLN A 225 16.53 6.41 11.44
CA GLN A 225 17.54 7.08 12.24
C GLN A 225 18.23 8.24 11.48
N GLN A 226 18.47 8.09 10.18
CA GLN A 226 19.02 9.18 9.35
C GLN A 226 18.07 10.37 9.30
N VAL A 227 16.77 10.12 9.09
CA VAL A 227 15.75 11.18 9.10
C VAL A 227 15.63 11.82 10.48
N ALA A 228 15.59 11.01 11.55
CA ALA A 228 15.50 11.51 12.93
C ALA A 228 16.73 12.34 13.34
N ALA A 229 17.92 11.97 12.90
CA ALA A 229 19.14 12.74 13.16
C ALA A 229 19.13 14.11 12.47
N ALA A 230 18.49 14.22 11.29
CA ALA A 230 18.32 15.49 10.59
C ALA A 230 17.21 16.39 11.19
N LEU A 231 16.25 15.79 11.92
CA LEU A 231 15.07 16.44 12.49
C LEU A 231 14.93 16.12 14.00
N PRO A 232 15.89 16.50 14.84
CA PRO A 232 15.87 16.18 16.26
C PRO A 232 14.67 16.83 16.96
N ASN A 233 13.97 16.04 17.81
CA ASN A 233 12.80 16.45 18.59
C ASN A 233 11.56 16.84 17.75
N VAL A 234 11.51 16.50 16.47
CA VAL A 234 10.31 16.61 15.63
C VAL A 234 9.49 15.34 15.79
N ASP A 235 8.17 15.46 15.89
CA ASP A 235 7.25 14.29 15.88
C ASP A 235 7.28 13.64 14.49
N LEU A 236 8.02 12.51 14.40
CA LEU A 236 8.17 11.72 13.18
C LEU A 236 7.21 10.53 13.21
N GLN A 237 6.32 10.49 12.25
CA GLN A 237 5.32 9.44 12.10
C GLN A 237 5.49 8.74 10.75
N PHE A 238 5.34 7.41 10.76
CA PHE A 238 5.48 6.60 9.57
C PHE A 238 4.19 5.85 9.23
N MET A 239 3.84 5.85 7.95
CA MET A 239 2.68 5.13 7.42
C MET A 239 2.95 3.64 7.43
N GLN A 240 2.01 2.89 8.01
CA GLN A 240 2.00 1.44 8.01
C GLN A 240 1.16 0.88 6.86
N SER A 241 1.39 -0.38 6.52
CA SER A 241 0.69 -1.12 5.45
C SER A 241 -0.84 -1.17 5.63
N HIS A 242 -1.33 -1.08 6.87
CA HIS A 242 -2.76 -1.11 7.20
C HIS A 242 -3.46 0.26 7.14
N GLY A 243 -2.71 1.34 6.78
CA GLY A 243 -3.26 2.69 6.62
C GLY A 243 -3.22 3.57 7.86
N GLY A 244 -2.73 3.07 8.99
CA GLY A 244 -2.46 3.87 10.19
C GLY A 244 -1.03 4.41 10.22
N LEU A 245 -0.82 5.47 11.00
CA LEU A 245 0.50 5.98 11.32
C LEU A 245 1.02 5.37 12.62
N THR A 246 2.33 5.33 12.78
CA THR A 246 3.01 4.97 14.03
C THR A 246 4.23 5.86 14.23
N SER A 247 4.73 5.96 15.48
CA SER A 247 5.95 6.72 15.76
C SER A 247 7.20 6.02 15.21
N ALA A 248 8.25 6.80 14.97
CA ALA A 248 9.52 6.33 14.43
C ALA A 248 10.16 5.20 15.25
N GLU A 249 9.98 5.22 16.58
CA GLU A 249 10.60 4.30 17.54
C GLU A 249 10.07 2.87 17.42
N VAL A 250 8.77 2.71 17.07
CA VAL A 250 8.11 1.39 17.02
C VAL A 250 7.86 0.89 15.61
N PHE A 251 8.24 1.66 14.58
CA PHE A 251 8.04 1.30 13.18
C PHE A 251 8.90 0.11 12.77
N GLN A 252 8.30 -0.99 12.28
CA GLN A 252 8.94 -2.26 11.96
C GLN A 252 8.93 -2.56 10.46
N GLY A 253 9.88 -3.39 10.01
CA GLY A 253 10.06 -3.74 8.60
C GLY A 253 8.84 -4.40 7.97
N LYS A 254 8.13 -5.27 8.71
CA LYS A 254 6.91 -5.93 8.26
C LYS A 254 5.76 -4.95 7.98
N ASP A 255 5.70 -3.83 8.72
CA ASP A 255 4.61 -2.86 8.66
C ASP A 255 4.83 -1.76 7.60
N ALA A 256 6.03 -1.69 7.02
CA ALA A 256 6.44 -0.65 6.07
C ALA A 256 6.14 -0.98 4.60
N ILE A 257 5.72 -2.23 4.32
CA ILE A 257 5.51 -2.70 2.95
C ILE A 257 4.24 -2.08 2.37
N LEU A 258 4.32 -1.51 1.15
CA LEU A 258 3.20 -0.82 0.48
C LEU A 258 2.65 0.39 1.26
N SER A 259 3.46 1.08 2.07
CA SER A 259 3.03 2.26 2.83
C SER A 259 2.61 3.46 1.94
N GLY A 260 3.26 3.67 0.80
CA GLY A 260 2.86 4.70 -0.18
C GLY A 260 1.44 4.48 -0.72
N PRO A 261 1.14 3.33 -1.34
CA PRO A 261 -0.23 2.99 -1.75
C PRO A 261 -1.25 3.05 -0.62
N ALA A 262 -0.88 2.66 0.61
CA ALA A 262 -1.77 2.78 1.77
C ALA A 262 -2.16 4.25 2.06
N GLY A 263 -1.20 5.18 1.98
CA GLY A 263 -1.48 6.62 2.04
C GLY A 263 -2.44 7.08 0.94
N GLY A 264 -2.27 6.56 -0.28
CA GLY A 264 -3.16 6.84 -1.42
C GLY A 264 -4.61 6.42 -1.14
N ILE A 265 -4.81 5.22 -0.57
CA ILE A 265 -6.16 4.74 -0.21
C ILE A 265 -6.78 5.61 0.89
N VAL A 266 -6.01 5.94 1.94
CA VAL A 266 -6.49 6.84 3.01
C VAL A 266 -6.89 8.19 2.42
N GLY A 267 -6.06 8.76 1.53
CA GLY A 267 -6.37 9.99 0.81
C GLY A 267 -7.64 9.90 -0.01
N ALA A 268 -7.81 8.82 -0.80
CA ALA A 268 -8.99 8.58 -1.61
C ALA A 268 -10.26 8.46 -0.76
N VAL A 269 -10.22 7.67 0.32
CA VAL A 269 -11.36 7.47 1.22
C VAL A 269 -11.73 8.76 1.92
N LYS A 270 -10.78 9.43 2.59
CA LYS A 270 -11.05 10.64 3.38
C LYS A 270 -11.55 11.81 2.52
N THR A 271 -11.02 11.96 1.31
CA THR A 271 -11.49 13.00 0.38
C THR A 271 -12.88 12.69 -0.19
N ALA A 272 -13.17 11.42 -0.44
CA ALA A 272 -14.48 10.99 -0.91
C ALA A 272 -15.55 11.10 0.20
N GLU A 273 -15.26 10.67 1.43
CA GLU A 273 -16.15 10.84 2.58
C GLU A 273 -16.48 12.33 2.81
N HIS A 274 -15.45 13.19 2.71
CA HIS A 274 -15.65 14.63 2.82
C HIS A 274 -16.54 15.20 1.71
N ALA A 275 -16.48 14.64 0.50
CA ALA A 275 -17.35 14.96 -0.61
C ALA A 275 -18.74 14.28 -0.52
N GLY A 276 -19.01 13.48 0.52
CA GLY A 276 -20.30 12.81 0.75
C GLY A 276 -20.44 11.43 0.09
N PHE A 277 -19.36 10.87 -0.47
CA PHE A 277 -19.36 9.54 -1.09
C PHE A 277 -18.93 8.46 -0.08
N LYS A 278 -19.71 7.37 0.01
CA LYS A 278 -19.49 6.28 0.97
C LYS A 278 -19.01 4.98 0.30
N HIS A 279 -19.20 4.83 -0.99
CA HIS A 279 -18.79 3.68 -1.76
C HIS A 279 -17.85 4.14 -2.87
N ILE A 280 -16.60 3.71 -2.83
CA ILE A 280 -15.59 4.15 -3.78
C ILE A 280 -14.74 3.01 -4.31
N ILE A 281 -14.28 3.19 -5.53
CA ILE A 281 -13.14 2.49 -6.11
C ILE A 281 -11.98 3.49 -6.16
N GLY A 282 -10.91 3.23 -5.41
CA GLY A 282 -9.65 3.94 -5.55
C GLY A 282 -8.93 3.47 -6.82
N PHE A 283 -8.44 4.41 -7.60
CA PHE A 283 -7.77 4.17 -8.88
C PHE A 283 -6.51 5.03 -8.94
N ASP A 284 -5.39 4.46 -8.50
CA ASP A 284 -4.06 5.07 -8.52
C ASP A 284 -3.29 4.60 -9.74
N MET A 285 -3.16 5.43 -10.75
CA MET A 285 -2.39 5.10 -11.94
C MET A 285 -1.10 5.90 -12.00
N GLY A 286 0.00 5.18 -11.81
CA GLY A 286 1.35 5.70 -11.97
C GLY A 286 1.95 5.44 -13.35
N GLY A 287 3.28 5.56 -13.43
CA GLY A 287 4.04 5.28 -14.66
C GLY A 287 4.18 3.79 -14.96
N THR A 288 4.22 2.90 -13.96
CA THR A 288 4.52 1.46 -14.13
C THR A 288 3.33 0.55 -13.91
N SER A 289 2.44 0.92 -13.02
CA SER A 289 1.31 0.09 -12.56
C SER A 289 0.10 0.95 -12.25
N THR A 290 -1.01 0.27 -12.05
CA THR A 290 -2.23 0.83 -11.47
C THR A 290 -2.59 0.03 -10.24
N ASP A 291 -2.77 0.72 -9.12
CA ASP A 291 -3.24 0.17 -7.87
C ASP A 291 -4.74 0.48 -7.72
N VAL A 292 -5.53 -0.56 -7.50
CA VAL A 292 -6.98 -0.42 -7.31
C VAL A 292 -7.38 -0.91 -5.93
N SER A 293 -8.31 -0.20 -5.31
CA SER A 293 -8.82 -0.50 -3.98
C SER A 293 -10.34 -0.33 -3.92
N HIS A 294 -10.96 -1.05 -3.00
CA HIS A 294 -12.40 -1.01 -2.77
C HIS A 294 -12.69 -0.51 -1.36
N TYR A 295 -13.70 0.35 -1.23
CA TYR A 295 -14.19 0.84 0.05
C TYR A 295 -15.71 0.97 0.04
N ALA A 296 -16.36 0.37 1.03
CA ALA A 296 -17.81 0.39 1.23
C ALA A 296 -18.17 0.70 2.69
N GLY A 297 -17.61 1.79 3.23
CA GLY A 297 -17.79 2.22 4.62
C GLY A 297 -16.75 1.65 5.59
N GLN A 298 -15.91 0.72 5.16
CA GLN A 298 -14.81 0.12 5.93
C GLN A 298 -13.62 -0.13 5.01
N TYR A 299 -12.40 0.02 5.57
CA TYR A 299 -11.19 -0.39 4.87
C TYR A 299 -11.15 -1.91 4.74
N GLU A 300 -11.06 -2.41 3.51
CA GLU A 300 -10.76 -3.82 3.29
C GLU A 300 -9.30 -4.08 3.66
N ARG A 301 -9.07 -5.12 4.47
CA ARG A 301 -7.73 -5.55 4.86
C ARG A 301 -7.50 -6.99 4.45
N SER A 302 -6.31 -7.29 3.98
CA SER A 302 -5.84 -8.63 3.74
C SER A 302 -4.76 -8.96 4.77
N PHE A 303 -4.87 -10.14 5.39
CA PHE A 303 -3.80 -10.64 6.26
C PHE A 303 -2.79 -11.50 5.51
N GLU A 304 -3.17 -12.11 4.41
CA GLU A 304 -2.27 -12.93 3.60
C GLU A 304 -2.00 -12.19 2.28
N THR A 305 -0.80 -11.68 2.14
CA THR A 305 -0.37 -10.92 0.96
C THR A 305 0.94 -11.50 0.44
N GLU A 306 1.09 -11.50 -0.86
CA GLU A 306 2.34 -11.85 -1.53
C GLU A 306 2.94 -10.61 -2.17
N VAL A 307 4.16 -10.25 -1.76
CA VAL A 307 4.92 -9.15 -2.34
C VAL A 307 6.29 -9.68 -2.77
N ALA A 308 6.67 -9.45 -4.01
CA ALA A 308 7.95 -9.93 -4.57
C ALA A 308 8.17 -11.45 -4.46
N GLY A 309 7.10 -12.25 -4.56
CA GLY A 309 7.16 -13.71 -4.40
C GLY A 309 7.33 -14.16 -2.94
N VAL A 310 7.18 -13.25 -1.98
CA VAL A 310 7.25 -13.56 -0.55
C VAL A 310 5.86 -13.42 0.06
N GLN A 311 5.32 -14.54 0.52
CA GLN A 311 4.07 -14.55 1.27
C GLN A 311 4.31 -14.07 2.69
N MET A 312 3.46 -13.19 3.18
CA MET A 312 3.50 -12.67 4.55
C MET A 312 2.10 -12.52 5.12
N ARG A 313 2.01 -12.50 6.44
CA ARG A 313 0.76 -12.36 7.15
C ARG A 313 0.81 -11.19 8.12
N VAL A 314 0.51 -10.02 7.59
CA VAL A 314 0.38 -8.75 8.32
C VAL A 314 -0.87 -8.02 7.85
N PRO A 315 -1.52 -7.22 8.70
CA PRO A 315 -2.64 -6.40 8.25
C PRO A 315 -2.17 -5.43 7.17
N MET A 316 -2.71 -5.53 5.96
CA MET A 316 -2.46 -4.61 4.86
C MET A 316 -3.77 -4.14 4.27
N LEU A 317 -3.85 -2.89 3.82
CA LEU A 317 -5.01 -2.45 3.03
C LEU A 317 -5.14 -3.30 1.76
N GLY A 318 -6.36 -3.62 1.41
CA GLY A 318 -6.70 -4.43 0.24
C GLY A 318 -6.37 -3.68 -1.06
N ILE A 319 -5.18 -3.95 -1.62
CA ILE A 319 -4.68 -3.36 -2.86
C ILE A 319 -4.56 -4.46 -3.90
N HIS A 320 -5.08 -4.20 -5.09
CA HIS A 320 -4.81 -5.07 -6.23
C HIS A 320 -4.06 -4.29 -7.31
N THR A 321 -2.82 -4.69 -7.53
CA THR A 321 -1.93 -4.05 -8.50
C THR A 321 -2.01 -4.76 -9.83
N VAL A 322 -2.15 -3.99 -10.91
CA VAL A 322 -2.02 -4.49 -12.29
C VAL A 322 -0.87 -3.78 -12.99
N ALA A 323 -0.11 -4.56 -13.77
CA ALA A 323 0.99 -4.03 -14.59
C ALA A 323 0.45 -3.28 -15.82
N ALA A 324 -0.30 -2.21 -15.58
CA ALA A 324 -0.88 -1.31 -16.57
C ALA A 324 -0.68 0.12 -16.08
N GLY A 325 0.30 0.81 -16.61
CA GLY A 325 0.62 2.20 -16.28
C GLY A 325 0.96 3.01 -17.53
N GLY A 326 1.31 4.28 -17.35
CA GLY A 326 1.69 5.14 -18.47
C GLY A 326 2.89 4.64 -19.29
N GLY A 327 3.81 3.93 -18.63
CA GLY A 327 5.00 3.32 -19.25
C GLY A 327 4.80 1.90 -19.80
N SER A 328 3.58 1.33 -19.75
CA SER A 328 3.31 0.01 -20.33
C SER A 328 3.65 0.00 -21.81
N ILE A 329 4.52 -0.96 -22.21
CA ILE A 329 5.09 -1.01 -23.56
C ILE A 329 4.03 -1.46 -24.57
N VAL A 330 3.94 -0.74 -25.67
CA VAL A 330 3.09 -1.08 -26.82
C VAL A 330 3.95 -1.80 -27.86
N LYS A 331 3.66 -3.06 -28.14
CA LYS A 331 4.38 -3.91 -29.07
C LYS A 331 3.46 -4.80 -29.88
N THR A 332 4.01 -5.47 -30.88
CA THR A 332 3.30 -6.53 -31.61
C THR A 332 3.89 -7.88 -31.29
N HIS A 333 3.03 -8.87 -31.17
CA HIS A 333 3.40 -10.28 -31.01
C HIS A 333 2.54 -11.12 -31.95
N HIS A 334 3.17 -11.88 -32.86
CA HIS A 334 2.48 -12.65 -33.91
C HIS A 334 1.45 -11.85 -34.73
N GLY A 335 1.70 -10.55 -34.97
CA GLY A 335 0.80 -9.68 -35.73
C GLY A 335 -0.36 -9.07 -34.92
N GLU A 336 -0.46 -9.39 -33.63
CA GLU A 336 -1.45 -8.81 -32.72
C GLU A 336 -0.83 -7.69 -31.88
N LEU A 337 -1.63 -6.67 -31.56
CA LEU A 337 -1.24 -5.57 -30.69
C LEU A 337 -1.27 -6.02 -29.24
N GLN A 338 -0.17 -5.79 -28.53
CA GLN A 338 -0.03 -6.11 -27.11
C GLN A 338 0.38 -4.86 -26.32
N VAL A 339 -0.17 -4.70 -25.10
CA VAL A 339 0.15 -3.61 -24.16
C VAL A 339 0.56 -4.21 -22.82
N GLY A 340 1.81 -3.97 -22.44
CA GLY A 340 2.39 -4.59 -21.25
C GLY A 340 2.62 -6.11 -21.39
N PRO A 341 2.82 -6.85 -20.27
CA PRO A 341 2.95 -6.33 -18.89
C PRO A 341 4.25 -5.56 -18.62
N GLU A 342 5.21 -5.60 -19.56
CA GLU A 342 6.49 -4.90 -19.41
C GLU A 342 6.28 -3.38 -19.44
N SER A 343 7.06 -2.69 -18.62
CA SER A 343 7.07 -1.23 -18.54
C SER A 343 8.43 -0.67 -18.92
N ALA A 344 8.44 0.46 -19.62
CA ALA A 344 9.65 1.23 -19.92
C ALA A 344 10.24 1.91 -18.66
N GLY A 345 9.52 1.91 -17.54
CA GLY A 345 9.93 2.58 -16.31
C GLY A 345 10.15 4.07 -16.49
N ALA A 346 11.05 4.63 -15.69
CA ALA A 346 11.47 6.03 -15.79
C ALA A 346 12.71 6.21 -16.68
N ASN A 347 13.54 5.17 -16.79
CA ASN A 347 14.75 5.14 -17.63
C ASN A 347 14.82 3.80 -18.38
N PRO A 348 14.77 3.80 -19.74
CA PRO A 348 14.74 4.96 -20.63
C PRO A 348 13.42 5.73 -20.62
N GLY A 349 12.31 5.15 -20.10
CA GLY A 349 10.99 5.74 -20.11
C GLY A 349 10.28 5.63 -21.47
N PRO A 350 9.11 6.27 -21.63
CA PRO A 350 8.39 6.43 -22.88
C PRO A 350 9.24 7.02 -24.01
N ALA A 351 8.92 6.71 -25.27
CA ALA A 351 9.60 7.28 -26.44
C ALA A 351 9.61 8.82 -26.41
N SER A 352 8.51 9.43 -25.96
CA SER A 352 8.35 10.88 -25.80
C SER A 352 9.33 11.51 -24.79
N TYR A 353 9.99 10.74 -23.91
CA TYR A 353 10.93 11.26 -22.90
C TYR A 353 12.33 11.52 -23.45
N ARG A 354 12.59 11.30 -24.76
CA ARG A 354 13.85 11.61 -25.47
C ARG A 354 15.08 10.87 -24.95
N ARG A 355 14.89 9.67 -24.39
CA ARG A 355 15.98 8.81 -23.89
C ARG A 355 16.10 7.49 -24.65
N GLY A 356 15.51 7.41 -25.86
CA GLY A 356 15.54 6.20 -26.68
C GLY A 356 14.62 5.08 -26.23
N GLY A 357 13.59 5.40 -25.46
CA GLY A 357 12.60 4.44 -24.98
C GLY A 357 11.67 3.89 -26.05
N PRO A 358 10.96 2.77 -25.76
CA PRO A 358 9.96 2.17 -26.62
C PRO A 358 8.65 2.98 -26.62
N LEU A 359 7.74 2.63 -27.56
CA LEU A 359 6.36 3.13 -27.52
C LEU A 359 5.62 2.60 -26.28
N THR A 360 4.87 3.49 -25.64
CA THR A 360 4.12 3.20 -24.41
C THR A 360 2.70 3.78 -24.45
N VAL A 361 1.89 3.51 -23.43
CA VAL A 361 0.56 4.11 -23.22
C VAL A 361 0.65 5.65 -23.15
N THR A 362 1.69 6.21 -22.54
CA THR A 362 1.93 7.66 -22.54
C THR A 362 2.11 8.19 -23.98
N ASP A 363 2.83 7.48 -24.83
CA ASP A 363 3.07 7.88 -26.21
C ASP A 363 1.81 7.79 -27.06
N CYS A 364 0.89 6.86 -26.75
CA CYS A 364 -0.44 6.83 -27.35
C CYS A 364 -1.22 8.12 -27.03
N ASN A 365 -1.20 8.55 -25.75
CA ASN A 365 -1.85 9.80 -25.34
C ASN A 365 -1.20 11.04 -25.98
N VAL A 366 0.12 11.05 -26.17
CA VAL A 366 0.84 12.12 -26.89
C VAL A 366 0.44 12.15 -28.37
N LEU A 367 0.43 10.99 -29.05
CA LEU A 367 0.07 10.91 -30.48
C LEU A 367 -1.36 11.37 -30.73
N LEU A 368 -2.31 10.95 -29.85
CA LEU A 368 -3.72 11.26 -29.97
C LEU A 368 -4.09 12.68 -29.47
N GLY A 369 -3.09 13.45 -29.00
CA GLY A 369 -3.32 14.81 -28.52
C GLY A 369 -4.04 14.90 -27.17
N ARG A 370 -4.13 13.82 -26.40
CA ARG A 370 -4.65 13.82 -25.01
C ARG A 370 -3.62 14.38 -24.04
N LEU A 371 -2.33 14.17 -24.33
CA LEU A 371 -1.19 14.84 -23.71
C LEU A 371 -0.59 15.82 -24.71
N GLN A 372 -0.64 17.09 -24.37
CA GLN A 372 -0.15 18.18 -25.22
C GLN A 372 1.23 18.65 -24.76
N PRO A 373 2.31 18.47 -25.55
CA PRO A 373 3.66 18.91 -25.16
C PRO A 373 3.75 20.38 -24.76
N LYS A 374 2.88 21.21 -25.34
CA LYS A 374 2.79 22.67 -25.06
C LYS A 374 2.45 22.97 -23.58
N PHE A 375 1.67 22.11 -22.93
CA PHE A 375 1.21 22.32 -21.54
C PHE A 375 1.98 21.49 -20.52
N PHE A 376 2.96 20.69 -20.99
CA PHE A 376 3.79 19.88 -20.10
C PHE A 376 5.09 20.63 -19.76
N PRO A 377 5.64 20.44 -18.55
CA PRO A 377 6.91 21.05 -18.18
C PRO A 377 8.05 20.52 -19.07
N HIS A 378 9.06 21.36 -19.32
CA HIS A 378 10.24 21.01 -20.09
C HIS A 378 11.28 20.31 -19.18
N VAL A 379 11.02 19.06 -18.84
CA VAL A 379 11.84 18.24 -17.91
C VAL A 379 12.38 16.96 -18.55
N PHE A 380 12.24 16.80 -19.86
CA PHE A 380 12.63 15.59 -20.58
C PHE A 380 13.97 15.73 -21.27
N GLY A 381 14.45 14.64 -21.87
CA GLY A 381 15.77 14.56 -22.50
C GLY A 381 16.90 14.32 -21.48
N VAL A 382 18.12 14.18 -22.01
CA VAL A 382 19.30 13.89 -21.18
C VAL A 382 19.61 15.00 -20.18
N ASN A 383 19.34 16.25 -20.57
CA ASN A 383 19.62 17.44 -19.75
C ASN A 383 18.36 17.93 -18.97
N ALA A 384 17.27 17.17 -18.96
CA ALA A 384 16.01 17.50 -18.28
C ALA A 384 15.49 18.93 -18.57
N ASN A 385 15.60 19.40 -19.82
CA ASN A 385 15.21 20.76 -20.23
C ASN A 385 14.42 20.80 -21.55
N GLN A 386 13.91 19.67 -22.03
CA GLN A 386 13.20 19.56 -23.30
C GLN A 386 11.72 19.20 -23.10
N PRO A 387 10.82 19.59 -24.04
CA PRO A 387 9.43 19.14 -24.04
C PRO A 387 9.32 17.68 -24.46
N LEU A 388 8.14 17.09 -24.29
CA LEU A 388 7.80 15.77 -24.85
C LEU A 388 8.06 15.72 -26.36
N ASP A 389 8.59 14.59 -26.86
CA ASP A 389 8.98 14.37 -28.26
C ASP A 389 7.83 13.83 -29.12
N LEU A 390 6.93 14.69 -29.55
CA LEU A 390 5.84 14.31 -30.44
C LEU A 390 6.33 13.74 -31.79
N GLU A 391 7.39 14.31 -32.38
CA GLU A 391 7.86 13.89 -33.69
C GLU A 391 8.58 12.52 -33.63
N GLY A 392 9.32 12.26 -32.56
CA GLY A 392 9.89 10.94 -32.30
C GLY A 392 8.80 9.88 -32.13
N VAL A 393 7.74 10.20 -31.39
CA VAL A 393 6.56 9.33 -31.22
C VAL A 393 5.89 9.04 -32.57
N LYS A 394 5.58 10.07 -33.38
CA LYS A 394 5.02 9.90 -34.73
C LYS A 394 5.86 8.99 -35.59
N THR A 395 7.18 9.14 -35.55
CA THR A 395 8.11 8.34 -36.33
C THR A 395 8.08 6.87 -35.94
N GLN A 396 8.04 6.57 -34.62
CA GLN A 396 7.95 5.19 -34.15
C GLN A 396 6.57 4.58 -34.46
N PHE A 397 5.47 5.32 -34.29
CA PHE A 397 4.13 4.83 -34.68
C PHE A 397 4.00 4.59 -36.18
N LYS A 398 4.63 5.39 -37.05
CA LYS A 398 4.66 5.13 -38.50
C LYS A 398 5.34 3.80 -38.82
N ARG A 399 6.42 3.43 -38.13
CA ARG A 399 7.07 2.12 -38.30
C ARG A 399 6.12 0.98 -37.89
N LEU A 400 5.46 1.11 -36.75
CA LEU A 400 4.50 0.13 -36.27
C LEU A 400 3.28 0.02 -37.20
N ALA A 401 2.80 1.15 -37.74
CA ALA A 401 1.72 1.26 -38.71
C ALA A 401 2.03 0.48 -40.01
N ASN A 402 3.26 0.57 -40.52
CA ASN A 402 3.70 -0.20 -41.68
C ASN A 402 3.68 -1.72 -41.39
N THR A 403 4.01 -2.15 -40.20
CA THR A 403 3.98 -3.57 -39.79
C THR A 403 2.57 -4.12 -39.71
N LEU A 404 1.64 -3.33 -39.15
CA LEU A 404 0.25 -3.75 -38.93
C LEU A 404 -0.70 -3.38 -40.09
N ASN A 405 -0.25 -2.59 -41.06
CA ASN A 405 -1.06 -2.03 -42.13
C ASN A 405 -2.32 -1.28 -41.61
N LEU A 406 -2.11 -0.47 -40.58
CA LEU A 406 -3.15 0.34 -39.92
C LEU A 406 -2.66 1.78 -39.75
N ALA A 407 -3.58 2.75 -39.62
CA ALA A 407 -3.19 4.12 -39.32
C ALA A 407 -2.61 4.25 -37.90
N PRO A 408 -1.59 5.10 -37.66
CA PRO A 408 -0.98 5.31 -36.35
C PRO A 408 -1.99 5.61 -35.24
N GLU A 409 -3.00 6.43 -35.52
CA GLU A 409 -4.03 6.83 -34.58
C GLU A 409 -4.94 5.65 -34.21
N VAL A 410 -5.25 4.76 -35.15
CA VAL A 410 -6.04 3.55 -34.91
C VAL A 410 -5.29 2.59 -33.99
N ILE A 411 -3.97 2.44 -34.20
CA ILE A 411 -3.11 1.62 -33.34
C ILE A 411 -3.06 2.19 -31.93
N ALA A 412 -2.82 3.50 -31.80
CA ALA A 412 -2.75 4.15 -30.51
C ALA A 412 -4.09 4.07 -29.74
N GLU A 413 -5.23 4.30 -30.42
CA GLU A 413 -6.55 4.15 -29.82
C GLU A 413 -6.83 2.69 -29.42
N GLY A 414 -6.41 1.72 -30.25
CA GLY A 414 -6.49 0.29 -29.94
C GLY A 414 -5.66 -0.09 -28.71
N ALA A 415 -4.44 0.41 -28.60
CA ALA A 415 -3.57 0.19 -27.44
C ALA A 415 -4.20 0.77 -26.16
N LEU A 416 -4.80 1.97 -26.21
CA LEU A 416 -5.49 2.55 -25.07
C LEU A 416 -6.72 1.72 -24.67
N LYS A 417 -7.47 1.14 -25.62
CA LYS A 417 -8.60 0.24 -25.30
C LYS A 417 -8.13 -1.00 -24.55
N ILE A 418 -7.01 -1.61 -24.96
CA ILE A 418 -6.40 -2.75 -24.25
C ILE A 418 -5.98 -2.35 -22.85
N ALA A 419 -5.29 -1.19 -22.68
CA ALA A 419 -4.90 -0.70 -21.37
C ALA A 419 -6.11 -0.48 -20.44
N VAL A 420 -7.18 0.14 -20.94
CA VAL A 420 -8.45 0.35 -20.21
C VAL A 420 -9.09 -0.97 -19.82
N GLU A 421 -9.10 -1.97 -20.70
CA GLU A 421 -9.60 -3.31 -20.41
C GLU A 421 -8.83 -3.97 -19.26
N ASN A 422 -7.50 -3.92 -19.29
CA ASN A 422 -6.65 -4.47 -18.24
C ASN A 422 -6.93 -3.81 -16.89
N MET A 423 -7.08 -2.48 -16.86
CA MET A 423 -7.41 -1.73 -15.65
C MET A 423 -8.82 -2.02 -15.15
N ALA A 424 -9.81 -2.09 -16.05
CA ALA A 424 -11.19 -2.43 -15.69
C ALA A 424 -11.29 -3.85 -15.11
N ASN A 425 -10.58 -4.83 -15.69
CA ASN A 425 -10.53 -6.19 -15.18
C ASN A 425 -9.93 -6.24 -13.77
N ALA A 426 -8.92 -5.42 -13.46
CA ALA A 426 -8.36 -5.32 -12.11
C ALA A 426 -9.40 -4.81 -11.10
N VAL A 427 -10.19 -3.79 -11.47
CA VAL A 427 -11.29 -3.29 -10.63
C VAL A 427 -12.38 -4.35 -10.45
N GLN A 428 -12.78 -5.04 -11.53
CA GLN A 428 -13.79 -6.11 -11.44
C GLN A 428 -13.39 -7.23 -10.49
N LYS A 429 -12.10 -7.58 -10.44
CA LYS A 429 -11.57 -8.62 -9.55
C LYS A 429 -11.81 -8.33 -8.07
N ILE A 430 -11.74 -7.07 -7.68
CA ILE A 430 -11.93 -6.64 -6.28
C ILE A 430 -13.37 -6.18 -5.98
N SER A 431 -14.24 -6.13 -6.96
CA SER A 431 -15.59 -5.59 -6.83
C SER A 431 -16.66 -6.53 -7.39
N THR A 432 -16.97 -6.49 -8.68
CA THR A 432 -18.09 -7.26 -9.26
C THR A 432 -17.92 -8.78 -9.11
N GLN A 433 -16.69 -9.29 -9.16
CA GLN A 433 -16.42 -10.70 -8.88
C GLN A 433 -16.66 -11.09 -7.41
N ARG A 434 -16.76 -10.10 -6.52
CA ARG A 434 -17.13 -10.27 -5.11
C ARG A 434 -18.59 -9.89 -4.83
N GLY A 435 -19.40 -9.68 -5.88
CA GLY A 435 -20.82 -9.42 -5.78
C GLY A 435 -21.22 -7.97 -5.50
N TYR A 436 -20.33 -6.99 -5.71
CA TYR A 436 -20.66 -5.56 -5.58
C TYR A 436 -21.17 -4.98 -6.90
N ASP A 437 -22.23 -4.18 -6.87
CA ASP A 437 -22.73 -3.43 -8.03
C ASP A 437 -22.05 -2.05 -8.09
N LEU A 438 -21.24 -1.83 -9.12
CA LEU A 438 -20.45 -0.62 -9.27
C LEU A 438 -21.24 0.63 -9.68
N LYS A 439 -22.54 0.51 -9.98
CA LYS A 439 -23.37 1.66 -10.35
C LYS A 439 -23.50 2.70 -9.25
N ASP A 440 -23.44 2.25 -7.99
CA ASP A 440 -23.55 3.09 -6.79
C ASP A 440 -22.18 3.57 -6.26
N TYR A 441 -21.11 3.26 -7.01
CA TYR A 441 -19.75 3.61 -6.64
C TYR A 441 -19.24 4.87 -7.33
N THR A 442 -18.36 5.58 -6.69
CA THR A 442 -17.59 6.68 -7.25
C THR A 442 -16.16 6.23 -7.54
N LEU A 443 -15.67 6.46 -8.75
CA LEU A 443 -14.26 6.23 -9.09
C LEU A 443 -13.43 7.41 -8.59
N VAL A 444 -12.58 7.20 -7.60
CA VAL A 444 -11.63 8.21 -7.10
C VAL A 444 -10.32 8.02 -7.85
N SER A 445 -10.07 8.87 -8.83
CA SER A 445 -8.88 8.77 -9.67
C SER A 445 -7.77 9.67 -9.19
N PHE A 446 -6.57 9.10 -9.06
CA PHE A 446 -5.36 9.81 -8.65
C PHE A 446 -4.11 9.15 -9.26
N GLY A 447 -2.92 9.66 -8.89
CA GLY A 447 -1.67 9.31 -9.55
C GLY A 447 -1.45 10.09 -10.84
N GLY A 448 -0.21 10.15 -11.31
CA GLY A 448 0.21 11.02 -12.42
C GLY A 448 -0.40 10.72 -13.79
N ALA A 449 -0.97 9.51 -14.00
CA ALA A 449 -1.58 9.09 -15.26
C ALA A 449 -3.09 8.80 -15.15
N GLY A 450 -3.67 8.79 -13.95
CA GLY A 450 -5.04 8.35 -13.70
C GLY A 450 -6.10 9.16 -14.46
N GLY A 451 -6.00 10.47 -14.44
CA GLY A 451 -6.99 11.39 -15.05
C GLY A 451 -7.19 11.17 -16.56
N GLN A 452 -6.17 10.69 -17.28
CA GLN A 452 -6.25 10.46 -18.74
C GLN A 452 -7.11 9.24 -19.10
N HIS A 453 -7.30 8.30 -18.17
CA HIS A 453 -7.98 7.02 -18.38
C HIS A 453 -9.26 6.87 -17.56
N ALA A 454 -9.44 7.67 -16.51
CA ALA A 454 -10.54 7.54 -15.53
C ALA A 454 -11.92 7.48 -16.20
N CYS A 455 -12.22 8.36 -17.16
CA CYS A 455 -13.51 8.38 -17.87
C CYS A 455 -13.75 7.08 -18.67
N ALA A 456 -12.74 6.58 -19.37
CA ALA A 456 -12.87 5.37 -20.17
C ALA A 456 -13.03 4.12 -19.29
N VAL A 457 -12.30 4.05 -18.15
CA VAL A 457 -12.43 2.98 -17.15
C VAL A 457 -13.82 3.03 -16.49
N ALA A 458 -14.29 4.21 -16.08
CA ALA A 458 -15.61 4.38 -15.47
C ALA A 458 -16.74 3.93 -16.42
N VAL A 459 -16.70 4.34 -17.70
CA VAL A 459 -17.67 3.91 -18.73
C VAL A 459 -17.64 2.39 -18.88
N LYS A 460 -16.45 1.77 -18.95
CA LYS A 460 -16.31 0.32 -19.06
C LYS A 460 -16.90 -0.44 -17.87
N LEU A 461 -16.84 0.14 -16.68
CA LEU A 461 -17.31 -0.43 -15.42
C LEU A 461 -18.78 -0.07 -15.11
N GLY A 462 -19.41 0.83 -15.87
CA GLY A 462 -20.76 1.35 -15.58
C GLY A 462 -20.79 2.29 -14.37
N ILE A 463 -19.66 2.89 -14.01
CA ILE A 463 -19.57 3.90 -12.95
C ILE A 463 -19.93 5.26 -13.55
N HIS A 464 -20.83 5.99 -12.88
CA HIS A 464 -21.32 7.27 -13.37
C HIS A 464 -20.67 8.49 -12.73
N GLN A 465 -19.94 8.31 -11.64
CA GLN A 465 -19.33 9.40 -10.88
C GLN A 465 -17.82 9.19 -10.78
N ILE A 466 -17.07 10.26 -11.06
CA ILE A 466 -15.60 10.27 -10.94
C ILE A 466 -15.24 11.44 -10.04
N LEU A 467 -14.45 11.17 -9.01
CA LEU A 467 -13.87 12.19 -8.12
C LEU A 467 -12.40 12.39 -8.46
N LEU A 468 -12.04 13.64 -8.77
CA LEU A 468 -10.67 14.09 -8.97
C LEU A 468 -10.38 15.19 -7.95
N HIS A 469 -9.53 14.88 -6.97
CA HIS A 469 -9.14 15.84 -5.95
C HIS A 469 -8.11 16.84 -6.49
N PRO A 470 -8.06 18.12 -6.05
CA PRO A 470 -7.01 19.08 -6.45
C PRO A 470 -5.58 18.58 -6.26
N TYR A 471 -5.37 17.72 -5.27
CA TYR A 471 -4.08 17.08 -4.98
C TYR A 471 -3.99 15.66 -5.51
N SER A 472 -4.74 15.31 -6.56
CA SER A 472 -4.74 13.96 -7.14
C SER A 472 -3.35 13.48 -7.57
N GLY A 473 -2.49 14.38 -8.04
CA GLY A 473 -1.11 14.08 -8.42
C GLY A 473 -0.17 13.73 -7.26
N VAL A 474 -0.56 14.04 -6.01
CA VAL A 474 0.19 13.82 -4.76
C VAL A 474 -0.71 13.26 -3.65
N LEU A 475 -1.78 12.54 -4.03
CA LEU A 475 -2.82 12.11 -3.08
C LEU A 475 -2.28 11.16 -2.01
N SER A 476 -1.26 10.36 -2.30
CA SER A 476 -0.60 9.49 -1.31
C SER A 476 0.02 10.30 -0.18
N ALA A 477 0.80 11.34 -0.50
CA ALA A 477 1.35 12.25 0.50
C ALA A 477 0.25 13.01 1.26
N TYR A 478 -0.77 13.49 0.54
CA TYR A 478 -1.92 14.16 1.16
C TYR A 478 -2.67 13.23 2.13
N GLY A 479 -2.88 11.97 1.75
CA GLY A 479 -3.52 10.96 2.59
C GLY A 479 -2.73 10.64 3.87
N MET A 480 -1.40 10.68 3.81
CA MET A 480 -0.56 10.56 5.02
C MET A 480 -0.85 11.68 6.02
N GLY A 481 -1.11 12.89 5.51
CA GLY A 481 -1.54 14.01 6.35
C GLY A 481 -2.86 13.76 7.08
N LEU A 482 -3.78 13.06 6.42
CA LEU A 482 -5.13 12.75 6.92
C LEU A 482 -5.18 11.48 7.77
N ALA A 483 -4.13 10.64 7.72
CA ALA A 483 -4.08 9.39 8.46
C ALA A 483 -3.98 9.64 9.97
N GLN A 484 -4.55 8.68 10.73
CA GLN A 484 -4.53 8.64 12.19
C GLN A 484 -3.42 7.70 12.66
N LYS A 485 -2.85 7.93 13.84
CA LYS A 485 -2.07 6.88 14.49
C LYS A 485 -3.02 5.75 14.90
N SER A 486 -2.67 4.51 14.57
CA SER A 486 -3.46 3.36 15.00
C SER A 486 -2.60 2.15 15.28
N ILE A 487 -3.09 1.32 16.21
CA ILE A 487 -2.49 0.06 16.62
C ILE A 487 -3.50 -1.05 16.38
N ILE A 488 -3.07 -2.10 15.70
CA ILE A 488 -3.88 -3.30 15.44
C ILE A 488 -3.27 -4.47 16.19
N GLU A 489 -4.05 -5.05 17.11
CA GLU A 489 -3.72 -6.29 17.79
C GLU A 489 -4.59 -7.42 17.23
N THR A 490 -3.97 -8.49 16.74
CA THR A 490 -4.70 -9.63 16.18
C THR A 490 -4.26 -10.92 16.84
N GLN A 491 -5.23 -11.75 17.25
CA GLN A 491 -4.99 -13.04 17.87
C GLN A 491 -5.89 -14.13 17.27
N SER A 492 -5.34 -15.35 17.13
CA SER A 492 -6.09 -16.53 16.68
C SER A 492 -6.78 -17.21 17.86
N TYR A 493 -8.02 -17.67 17.62
CA TYR A 493 -8.84 -18.35 18.64
C TYR A 493 -9.31 -19.74 18.22
N ALA A 494 -9.71 -19.95 16.98
CA ALA A 494 -10.20 -21.23 16.42
C ALA A 494 -11.37 -21.84 17.23
N VAL A 495 -12.33 -21.02 17.67
CA VAL A 495 -13.51 -21.44 18.44
C VAL A 495 -14.79 -21.25 17.63
N LYS A 496 -15.89 -21.91 18.04
CA LYS A 496 -17.21 -21.72 17.41
C LYS A 496 -17.74 -20.31 17.68
N LEU A 497 -18.46 -19.73 16.72
CA LEU A 497 -19.14 -18.43 16.91
C LEU A 497 -20.12 -18.45 18.09
N SER A 498 -20.76 -19.60 18.35
CA SER A 498 -21.62 -19.79 19.52
C SER A 498 -20.89 -19.64 20.87
N ALA A 499 -19.57 -19.78 20.89
CA ALA A 499 -18.74 -19.60 22.07
C ALA A 499 -18.15 -18.17 22.19
N LEU A 500 -18.57 -17.21 21.36
CA LEU A 500 -18.05 -15.83 21.33
C LEU A 500 -18.01 -15.17 22.72
N ALA A 501 -19.04 -15.39 23.54
CA ALA A 501 -19.11 -14.84 24.90
C ALA A 501 -17.94 -15.28 25.79
N THR A 502 -17.37 -16.46 25.56
CA THR A 502 -16.21 -16.96 26.33
C THR A 502 -14.93 -16.19 26.06
N LEU A 503 -14.87 -15.45 24.94
CA LEU A 503 -13.74 -14.64 24.52
C LEU A 503 -13.77 -13.20 25.06
N ALA A 504 -14.84 -12.79 25.76
CA ALA A 504 -15.01 -11.40 26.21
C ALA A 504 -13.81 -10.88 27.00
N LYS A 505 -13.27 -11.69 27.93
CA LYS A 505 -12.09 -11.32 28.73
C LYS A 505 -10.82 -11.19 27.88
N GLN A 506 -10.63 -12.07 26.92
CA GLN A 506 -9.48 -12.04 26.01
C GLN A 506 -9.53 -10.82 25.10
N VAL A 507 -10.71 -10.52 24.53
CA VAL A 507 -10.92 -9.32 23.71
C VAL A 507 -10.72 -8.05 24.51
N GLN A 508 -11.16 -8.04 25.78
CA GLN A 508 -10.89 -6.91 26.67
C GLN A 508 -9.39 -6.70 26.90
N LEU A 509 -8.64 -7.76 27.19
CA LEU A 509 -7.18 -7.67 27.35
C LEU A 509 -6.50 -7.18 26.07
N GLN A 510 -6.94 -7.67 24.91
CA GLN A 510 -6.46 -7.23 23.59
C GLN A 510 -6.75 -5.73 23.37
N THR A 511 -7.94 -5.27 23.78
CA THR A 511 -8.33 -3.85 23.74
C THR A 511 -7.43 -3.00 24.63
N GLU A 512 -7.22 -3.43 25.88
CA GLU A 512 -6.33 -2.74 26.81
C GLU A 512 -4.89 -2.65 26.28
N GLN A 513 -4.39 -3.71 25.66
CA GLN A 513 -3.06 -3.73 25.04
C GLN A 513 -2.96 -2.77 23.86
N ALA A 514 -3.95 -2.76 22.94
CA ALA A 514 -3.97 -1.85 21.82
C ALA A 514 -4.03 -0.38 22.27
N CYS A 515 -4.91 -0.09 23.24
CA CYS A 515 -5.03 1.25 23.83
C CYS A 515 -3.74 1.70 24.53
N SER A 516 -3.12 0.82 25.34
CA SER A 516 -1.85 1.13 26.02
C SER A 516 -0.75 1.44 25.02
N LYS A 517 -0.56 0.60 23.98
CA LYS A 517 0.44 0.84 22.95
C LYS A 517 0.23 2.13 22.17
N LEU A 518 -1.01 2.58 21.99
CA LEU A 518 -1.29 3.88 21.36
C LEU A 518 -0.99 5.02 22.32
N THR A 519 -1.35 4.87 23.60
CA THR A 519 -1.05 5.87 24.65
C THR A 519 0.45 6.01 24.90
N ASP A 520 1.22 4.92 24.80
CA ASP A 520 2.69 4.93 24.90
C ASP A 520 3.35 5.74 23.76
N GLN A 521 2.60 6.09 22.70
CA GLN A 521 3.01 6.99 21.63
C GLN A 521 2.48 8.44 21.81
N ASP A 522 2.16 8.82 23.05
CA ASP A 522 1.63 10.15 23.41
C ASP A 522 0.29 10.51 22.74
N GLU A 523 -0.54 9.49 22.39
CA GLU A 523 -1.82 9.70 21.72
C GLU A 523 -3.01 9.40 22.63
N VAL A 524 -4.10 10.14 22.40
CA VAL A 524 -5.38 9.88 23.04
C VAL A 524 -6.20 8.92 22.18
N VAL A 525 -6.66 7.83 22.77
CA VAL A 525 -7.56 6.88 22.08
C VAL A 525 -8.90 7.56 21.83
N ALA A 526 -9.28 7.67 20.56
CA ALA A 526 -10.54 8.25 20.13
C ALA A 526 -11.56 7.19 19.72
N GLU A 527 -11.10 6.08 19.15
CA GLU A 527 -11.98 5.02 18.65
C GLU A 527 -11.32 3.66 18.86
N VAL A 528 -12.15 2.65 19.16
CA VAL A 528 -11.76 1.25 19.22
C VAL A 528 -12.71 0.44 18.37
N THR A 529 -12.16 -0.28 17.38
CA THR A 529 -12.94 -1.15 16.49
C THR A 529 -12.51 -2.60 16.69
N THR A 530 -13.47 -3.50 16.82
CA THR A 530 -13.24 -4.95 16.92
C THR A 530 -13.75 -5.65 15.66
N THR A 531 -12.90 -6.41 14.99
CA THR A 531 -13.23 -7.17 13.78
C THR A 531 -13.09 -8.66 14.04
N LEU A 532 -14.12 -9.43 13.72
CA LEU A 532 -14.13 -10.88 13.73
C LEU A 532 -13.80 -11.43 12.34
N TYR A 533 -12.91 -12.40 12.28
CA TYR A 533 -12.58 -13.15 11.08
C TYR A 533 -13.23 -14.52 11.16
N LEU A 534 -14.33 -14.68 10.42
CA LEU A 534 -15.22 -15.83 10.48
C LEU A 534 -15.07 -16.72 9.26
N GLN A 535 -15.23 -18.02 9.44
CA GLN A 535 -15.22 -19.01 8.37
C GLN A 535 -16.15 -20.18 8.69
N TYR A 536 -16.63 -20.91 7.69
CA TYR A 536 -17.25 -22.20 7.95
C TYR A 536 -16.19 -23.21 8.43
N GLN A 537 -16.59 -24.12 9.32
CA GLN A 537 -15.73 -25.20 9.77
C GLN A 537 -15.26 -26.05 8.58
N GLY A 538 -13.94 -26.20 8.44
CA GLY A 538 -13.33 -26.93 7.32
C GLY A 538 -13.16 -26.14 6.03
N SER A 539 -13.51 -24.83 6.03
CA SER A 539 -13.24 -23.91 4.91
C SER A 539 -12.00 -23.05 5.22
N ASP A 540 -11.26 -22.67 4.17
CA ASP A 540 -10.17 -21.70 4.25
C ASP A 540 -10.63 -20.26 3.95
N THR A 541 -11.90 -20.08 3.55
CA THR A 541 -12.46 -18.78 3.22
C THR A 541 -12.84 -18.02 4.48
N ILE A 542 -12.21 -16.88 4.70
CA ILE A 542 -12.44 -16.00 5.85
C ILE A 542 -13.21 -14.76 5.40
N LEU A 543 -14.27 -14.41 6.13
CA LEU A 543 -15.02 -13.17 5.99
C LEU A 543 -14.82 -12.28 7.22
N GLU A 544 -14.75 -10.98 7.00
CA GLU A 544 -14.54 -9.96 8.03
C GLU A 544 -15.88 -9.36 8.45
N LEU A 545 -16.15 -9.36 9.75
CA LEU A 545 -17.32 -8.72 10.32
C LEU A 545 -16.92 -7.84 11.50
N CYS A 546 -17.22 -6.54 11.41
CA CYS A 546 -17.02 -5.62 12.53
C CYS A 546 -18.12 -5.79 13.60
N LEU A 547 -17.71 -5.76 14.85
CA LEU A 547 -18.63 -5.68 15.97
C LEU A 547 -19.20 -4.27 16.08
N THR A 548 -20.51 -4.17 16.09
CA THR A 548 -21.23 -2.89 16.30
C THR A 548 -21.42 -2.56 17.78
N GLN A 549 -21.13 -3.50 18.67
CA GLN A 549 -21.29 -3.37 20.13
C GLN A 549 -20.14 -4.07 20.85
N PRO A 550 -19.70 -3.56 22.03
CA PRO A 550 -18.70 -4.23 22.85
C PRO A 550 -19.19 -5.60 23.34
N LEU A 551 -18.28 -6.58 23.42
CA LEU A 551 -18.59 -7.93 23.94
C LEU A 551 -18.93 -7.96 25.44
N ASN A 552 -18.74 -6.86 26.15
CA ASN A 552 -18.84 -6.79 27.62
C ASN A 552 -20.28 -6.53 28.14
N ASP A 553 -21.28 -6.41 27.27
CA ASP A 553 -22.67 -6.25 27.70
C ASP A 553 -23.28 -7.63 28.02
N PRO A 554 -23.65 -7.90 29.30
CA PRO A 554 -24.19 -9.19 29.70
C PRO A 554 -25.54 -9.55 29.06
N GLN A 555 -26.25 -8.57 28.45
CA GLN A 555 -27.57 -8.79 27.83
C GLN A 555 -27.48 -9.19 26.34
N THR A 556 -26.29 -9.26 25.76
CA THR A 556 -26.13 -9.35 24.30
C THR A 556 -25.67 -10.70 23.71
N PRO A 557 -25.24 -11.75 24.39
CA PRO A 557 -24.55 -12.88 23.73
C PRO A 557 -25.36 -13.58 22.65
N GLU A 558 -26.63 -13.93 22.88
CA GLU A 558 -27.43 -14.68 21.90
C GLU A 558 -27.89 -13.82 20.71
N SER A 559 -28.37 -12.60 20.97
CA SER A 559 -28.80 -11.68 19.92
C SER A 559 -27.64 -11.26 19.01
N LEU A 560 -26.46 -11.02 19.58
CA LEU A 560 -25.25 -10.67 18.82
C LEU A 560 -24.79 -11.84 17.96
N THR A 561 -24.71 -13.05 18.51
CA THR A 561 -24.35 -14.27 17.77
C THR A 561 -25.31 -14.51 16.60
N LYS A 562 -26.61 -14.31 16.81
CA LYS A 562 -27.61 -14.44 15.75
C LYS A 562 -27.41 -13.40 14.64
N SER A 563 -27.24 -12.14 15.01
CA SER A 563 -26.97 -11.05 14.05
C SER A 563 -25.69 -11.29 13.24
N LEU A 564 -24.62 -11.73 13.89
CA LEU A 564 -23.36 -12.08 13.21
C LEU A 564 -23.52 -13.26 12.27
N THR A 565 -24.29 -14.29 12.66
CA THR A 565 -24.60 -15.43 11.79
C THR A 565 -25.37 -14.99 10.54
N GLU A 566 -26.38 -14.14 10.69
CA GLU A 566 -27.17 -13.60 9.59
C GLU A 566 -26.29 -12.74 8.66
N SER A 567 -25.45 -11.86 9.21
CA SER A 567 -24.53 -11.03 8.46
C SER A 567 -23.48 -11.86 7.71
N PHE A 568 -22.92 -12.89 8.36
CA PHE A 568 -21.98 -13.82 7.71
C PHE A 568 -22.64 -14.56 6.54
N HIS A 569 -23.86 -15.09 6.73
CA HIS A 569 -24.59 -15.77 5.67
C HIS A 569 -24.93 -14.82 4.52
N GLN A 570 -25.32 -13.59 4.79
CA GLN A 570 -25.61 -12.57 3.78
C GLN A 570 -24.37 -12.26 2.96
N GLN A 571 -23.23 -12.00 3.61
CA GLN A 571 -21.98 -11.68 2.94
C GLN A 571 -21.43 -12.87 2.16
N HIS A 572 -21.53 -14.10 2.72
CA HIS A 572 -21.12 -15.32 2.03
C HIS A 572 -21.98 -15.59 0.78
N ARG A 573 -23.31 -15.38 0.87
CA ARG A 573 -24.21 -15.49 -0.29
C ARG A 573 -23.89 -14.44 -1.34
N GLN A 574 -23.61 -13.21 -0.95
CA GLN A 574 -23.24 -12.14 -1.88
C GLN A 574 -21.97 -12.49 -2.65
N GLN A 575 -20.96 -12.98 -1.94
CA GLN A 575 -19.63 -13.23 -2.53
C GLN A 575 -19.54 -14.56 -3.29
N PHE A 576 -20.21 -15.62 -2.81
CA PHE A 576 -20.06 -16.98 -3.34
C PHE A 576 -21.36 -17.57 -3.92
N GLY A 577 -22.49 -16.90 -3.77
CA GLY A 577 -23.79 -17.34 -4.30
C GLY A 577 -24.52 -18.37 -3.43
N PHE A 578 -23.93 -18.88 -2.35
CA PHE A 578 -24.54 -19.90 -1.49
C PHE A 578 -24.25 -19.68 0.00
N VAL A 579 -24.96 -20.44 0.86
CA VAL A 579 -24.71 -20.55 2.30
C VAL A 579 -24.73 -22.01 2.71
N GLN A 580 -24.09 -22.33 3.85
CA GLN A 580 -24.08 -23.66 4.45
C GLN A 580 -24.74 -23.63 5.85
N PRO A 581 -26.08 -23.67 5.94
CA PRO A 581 -26.80 -23.40 7.20
C PRO A 581 -26.56 -24.47 8.27
N ASN A 582 -26.12 -25.67 7.90
CA ASN A 582 -25.85 -26.78 8.81
C ASN A 582 -24.37 -26.93 9.19
N VAL A 583 -23.50 -26.03 8.73
CA VAL A 583 -22.07 -26.03 9.05
C VAL A 583 -21.79 -24.95 10.09
N GLU A 584 -21.06 -25.32 11.14
CA GLU A 584 -20.65 -24.41 12.20
C GLU A 584 -19.81 -23.25 11.64
N ILE A 585 -20.08 -22.05 12.17
CA ILE A 585 -19.25 -20.87 11.90
C ILE A 585 -18.17 -20.81 12.98
N MET A 586 -16.92 -20.68 12.55
CA MET A 586 -15.75 -20.61 13.41
C MET A 586 -15.21 -19.19 13.46
N ILE A 587 -14.80 -18.74 14.63
CA ILE A 587 -13.98 -17.54 14.80
C ILE A 587 -12.53 -17.97 14.59
N ASN A 588 -11.93 -17.59 13.47
CA ASN A 588 -10.52 -17.86 13.14
C ASN A 588 -9.60 -16.96 14.01
N SER A 589 -9.87 -15.67 13.98
CA SER A 589 -9.12 -14.66 14.73
C SER A 589 -9.99 -13.43 15.04
N ILE A 590 -9.54 -12.64 15.98
CA ILE A 590 -10.13 -11.34 16.34
C ILE A 590 -9.05 -10.29 16.24
N SER A 591 -9.36 -9.16 15.64
CA SER A 591 -8.52 -7.97 15.56
C SER A 591 -9.16 -6.83 16.32
N VAL A 592 -8.39 -6.15 17.15
CA VAL A 592 -8.77 -4.91 17.82
C VAL A 592 -7.87 -3.80 17.31
N GLU A 593 -8.49 -2.75 16.79
CA GLU A 593 -7.81 -1.53 16.35
C GLU A 593 -8.15 -0.39 17.30
N ALA A 594 -7.14 0.22 17.90
CA ALA A 594 -7.24 1.48 18.63
C ALA A 594 -6.67 2.60 17.76
N SER A 595 -7.40 3.70 17.58
CA SER A 595 -6.99 4.83 16.77
C SER A 595 -7.11 6.16 17.49
N SER A 596 -6.23 7.11 17.12
CA SER A 596 -6.26 8.49 17.60
C SER A 596 -7.36 9.30 16.90
N ALA A 597 -7.61 10.52 17.36
CA ALA A 597 -8.58 11.41 16.72
C ALA A 597 -8.15 11.75 15.27
N SER A 598 -9.12 11.82 14.37
CA SER A 598 -8.90 12.28 13.00
C SER A 598 -8.59 13.77 13.00
N HIS A 599 -7.54 14.17 12.30
CA HIS A 599 -7.32 15.58 12.02
C HIS A 599 -8.32 16.07 10.97
N ALA A 600 -8.95 17.20 11.22
CA ALA A 600 -9.90 17.79 10.27
C ALA A 600 -9.20 18.11 8.95
N VAL A 601 -9.82 17.74 7.84
CA VAL A 601 -9.38 18.17 6.51
C VAL A 601 -9.47 19.69 6.46
N HIS A 602 -8.34 20.36 6.27
CA HIS A 602 -8.34 21.80 6.07
C HIS A 602 -8.89 22.10 4.68
N ASN A 603 -10.14 22.49 4.61
CA ASN A 603 -10.72 23.07 3.40
C ASN A 603 -10.17 24.48 3.23
N THR A 604 -9.18 24.64 2.37
CA THR A 604 -8.94 25.95 1.78
C THR A 604 -9.96 26.13 0.67
N PRO A 605 -10.94 27.06 0.78
CA PRO A 605 -11.85 27.31 -0.32
C PRO A 605 -11.01 27.71 -1.54
N ILE A 606 -11.08 26.95 -2.61
CA ILE A 606 -10.49 27.35 -3.87
C ILE A 606 -11.25 28.61 -4.29
N GLN A 607 -10.57 29.77 -4.21
CA GLN A 607 -11.13 31.01 -4.70
C GLN A 607 -11.23 30.91 -6.21
N THR A 608 -12.41 30.59 -6.71
CA THR A 608 -12.69 30.57 -8.15
C THR A 608 -12.56 32.01 -8.68
N LYS A 609 -11.48 32.26 -9.39
CA LYS A 609 -11.32 33.47 -10.19
C LYS A 609 -12.18 33.29 -11.44
N GLN A 610 -13.16 34.14 -11.64
CA GLN A 610 -14.01 34.36 -12.80
C GLN A 610 -14.36 33.14 -13.72
N LYS A 611 -15.55 33.15 -14.32
CA LYS A 611 -16.09 32.11 -15.23
C LYS A 611 -15.02 31.53 -16.15
N GLY A 612 -14.77 30.22 -16.00
CA GLY A 612 -13.79 29.50 -16.80
C GLY A 612 -14.10 29.57 -18.28
N LEU A 613 -13.42 30.44 -18.97
CA LEU A 613 -13.34 30.46 -20.43
C LEU A 613 -12.26 29.47 -20.84
N SER A 614 -12.45 28.80 -22.00
CA SER A 614 -11.37 27.97 -22.55
C SER A 614 -10.14 28.86 -22.81
N THR A 615 -8.99 28.43 -22.33
CA THR A 615 -7.71 29.16 -22.51
C THR A 615 -7.08 28.88 -23.86
N ASP A 616 -7.44 27.75 -24.48
CA ASP A 616 -6.87 27.31 -25.76
C ASP A 616 -7.80 26.28 -26.46
N THR A 617 -7.45 25.93 -27.70
CA THR A 617 -8.11 24.86 -28.46
C THR A 617 -7.03 24.04 -29.16
N VAL A 618 -7.07 22.72 -28.99
CA VAL A 618 -6.04 21.81 -29.52
C VAL A 618 -6.68 20.64 -30.29
N PRO A 619 -5.98 20.09 -31.29
CA PRO A 619 -6.44 18.89 -31.96
C PRO A 619 -6.32 17.68 -31.02
N MET A 620 -7.37 16.87 -30.93
CA MET A 620 -7.42 15.62 -30.18
C MET A 620 -8.15 14.55 -31.00
N PHE A 621 -7.55 13.37 -31.11
CA PHE A 621 -8.17 12.23 -31.76
C PHE A 621 -9.04 11.48 -30.76
N ALA A 622 -10.32 11.38 -31.09
CA ALA A 622 -11.30 10.66 -30.28
C ALA A 622 -12.41 10.10 -31.17
N ASN A 623 -12.88 8.89 -30.85
CA ASN A 623 -13.93 8.20 -31.60
C ASN A 623 -13.63 8.07 -33.11
N GLY A 624 -12.39 7.74 -33.45
CA GLY A 624 -11.97 7.48 -34.81
C GLY A 624 -11.73 8.74 -35.68
N GLN A 625 -11.77 9.95 -35.12
CA GLN A 625 -11.56 11.19 -35.88
C GLN A 625 -10.87 12.29 -35.07
N TRP A 626 -10.19 13.19 -35.80
CA TRP A 626 -9.62 14.40 -35.21
C TRP A 626 -10.70 15.43 -34.93
N GLN A 627 -10.72 15.96 -33.69
CA GLN A 627 -11.66 16.97 -33.22
C GLN A 627 -10.92 18.10 -32.54
N GLN A 628 -11.54 19.26 -32.43
CA GLN A 628 -11.00 20.40 -31.68
C GLN A 628 -11.46 20.31 -30.22
N ALA A 629 -10.50 20.06 -29.31
CA ALA A 629 -10.75 20.00 -27.88
C ALA A 629 -10.45 21.37 -27.24
N LYS A 630 -11.38 21.86 -26.44
CA LYS A 630 -11.18 23.08 -25.64
C LYS A 630 -10.31 22.76 -24.43
N VAL A 631 -9.41 23.66 -24.08
CA VAL A 631 -8.51 23.54 -22.93
C VAL A 631 -8.95 24.49 -21.84
N TYR A 632 -9.03 23.98 -20.62
CA TYR A 632 -9.42 24.73 -19.42
C TYR A 632 -8.39 24.57 -18.33
N GLN A 633 -8.19 25.64 -17.55
CA GLN A 633 -7.49 25.54 -16.28
C GLN A 633 -8.48 25.15 -15.19
N ARG A 634 -8.18 24.14 -14.40
CA ARG A 634 -9.08 23.67 -13.35
C ARG A 634 -9.49 24.75 -12.36
N GLU A 635 -8.52 25.58 -11.94
CA GLU A 635 -8.74 26.66 -10.97
C GLU A 635 -9.73 27.74 -11.46
N GLU A 636 -9.96 27.81 -12.77
CA GLU A 636 -10.90 28.76 -13.40
C GLU A 636 -12.30 28.19 -13.57
N LEU A 637 -12.50 26.88 -13.35
CA LEU A 637 -13.82 26.25 -13.48
C LEU A 637 -14.70 26.57 -12.27
N SER A 638 -15.94 26.95 -12.54
CA SER A 638 -16.93 27.21 -11.50
C SER A 638 -17.64 25.92 -11.06
N PRO A 639 -18.05 25.82 -9.78
CA PRO A 639 -18.90 24.72 -9.33
C PRO A 639 -20.14 24.57 -10.23
N GLN A 640 -20.52 23.34 -10.54
CA GLN A 640 -21.66 22.99 -11.42
C GLN A 640 -21.53 23.46 -12.88
N GLN A 641 -20.35 23.89 -13.31
CA GLN A 641 -20.12 24.24 -14.70
C GLN A 641 -20.19 23.00 -15.60
N SER A 642 -21.04 23.04 -16.63
CA SER A 642 -21.08 22.02 -17.67
C SER A 642 -20.12 22.37 -18.79
N LEU A 643 -19.27 21.41 -19.16
CA LEU A 643 -18.38 21.50 -20.30
C LEU A 643 -18.81 20.52 -21.38
N VAL A 644 -18.82 21.00 -22.63
CA VAL A 644 -19.09 20.13 -23.78
C VAL A 644 -17.77 19.59 -24.28
N GLY A 645 -17.62 18.25 -24.32
CA GLY A 645 -16.43 17.57 -24.82
C GLY A 645 -16.35 17.54 -26.36
N PRO A 646 -15.17 17.18 -26.90
CA PRO A 646 -13.96 16.86 -26.16
C PRO A 646 -13.31 18.07 -25.48
N ALA A 647 -12.77 17.87 -24.29
CA ALA A 647 -12.15 18.93 -23.51
C ALA A 647 -10.92 18.40 -22.74
N LEU A 648 -9.92 19.25 -22.56
CA LEU A 648 -8.78 19.00 -21.69
C LEU A 648 -8.86 19.94 -20.47
N ILE A 649 -8.73 19.37 -19.29
CA ILE A 649 -8.66 20.12 -18.05
C ILE A 649 -7.23 19.99 -17.52
N LEU A 650 -6.53 21.11 -17.42
CA LEU A 650 -5.16 21.16 -16.93
C LEU A 650 -5.19 21.33 -15.40
N GLU A 651 -4.44 20.50 -14.72
CA GLU A 651 -4.17 20.59 -13.28
C GLU A 651 -2.67 20.89 -13.05
N PRO A 652 -2.30 21.56 -11.95
CA PRO A 652 -0.90 21.87 -11.62
C PRO A 652 -0.01 20.63 -11.51
#